data_4535ded2427ee99a9976d1b506e620ce
#
_entry.id   4535ded2427ee99a9976d1b506e620ce
#
_cell.length_a   1.000
_cell.length_b   1.000
_cell.length_c   1.000
_cell.angle_alpha   90.00
_cell.angle_beta   90.00
_cell.angle_gamma   90.00
#
_symmetry.space_group_name_H-M   'P 1'
#
loop_
_entity.id
_entity.type
_entity.pdbx_description
1 polymer ?
#
loop_
_entity_poly.entity_id
_entity_poly.type
_entity_poly.pdbx_seq_one_letter_code
_entity_poly.pdbx_strand_id
1 'polypeptide(L)'
;MTVAAAAALQGLGATAAWAEDADTDSNTVERVEVTGLKARRAAAGTKTETALIETPQSITVIDGDELSRRNVQSINQALGFVAGVSPNQRGGMVTRYDQLVVRGFAPGVFLDGMRLIAGPYSTPQIDFNRIDHIDIVKGPASVLYGNSTPGGLVNLASKLPEEGSFGRVEGQLGNFDTRRAAVDVNAPLDSQGKWLGRVLAGWQKGDGMTDGTFSERYHVSPMVTFEPTADTSLTLVGAYQRSPSGGGYSGVPAYGSVLPNPFGKLPREINTGDPGYERYDHKAGSVAAFFRHDFNEHLTFRSNARFQNNKLSYRQLYVGGFATTGVGAARNSDYSTIIRGGGGADEDFDTLTLDNQVSARFETGAVKHQVLAGFDYQKITGENFQQFNTGQTSNPLTSIPNLSLFAPTYGGTLPSMDLTVLSSAYVNTYSRREQKGLYAQDQMTIGRLQLIASGRYDWYEQVTDNKKNNTSSTLEQNAFTMRLGGLYDLGAGLASYVSYSESFEPQAGTTWQGEAFVPVTGRQLEGGLKYQPEGTSALFTLAAYQLERRKVPVADPQGGTNGIPANSQIQIGEVRVRGVELEGRGEVSRGLNVVAAFSYTDAIITQGAPAVAATATNSGTPTTTGTRQLGVPKWGASTFISYDLGRAGRATGPAAGLRLGGGLRYVGGSDGTTSYAVINNVTTFQRFHTDGFILVDALVGYDLGVAKTELKGWEAALNAANLFDKRHISACPFNNSCYFGSARTVTATLRYSW
;
A
#
# COMPACT_ATOMS: atom_id res chain seq x y z
N MET A 1 -27.27 11.14 16.67
CA MET A 1 -27.33 11.95 15.42
C MET A 1 -27.76 11.05 14.27
N THR A 2 -29.05 10.71 14.22
CA THR A 2 -29.64 9.67 13.36
C THR A 2 -30.84 10.21 12.57
N VAL A 3 -30.80 11.44 12.06
CA VAL A 3 -31.95 12.04 11.33
C VAL A 3 -31.52 12.88 10.10
N ALA A 4 -30.26 12.90 9.69
CA ALA A 4 -29.83 13.76 8.58
C ALA A 4 -29.65 13.05 7.21
N ALA A 5 -29.82 11.73 7.13
CA ALA A 5 -29.62 10.97 5.88
C ALA A 5 -30.92 10.72 5.06
N ALA A 6 -32.09 11.00 5.60
CA ALA A 6 -33.37 10.72 4.94
C ALA A 6 -33.97 11.90 4.15
N ALA A 7 -33.44 13.11 4.27
CA ALA A 7 -33.99 14.31 3.66
C ALA A 7 -33.46 14.69 2.27
N ALA A 8 -32.41 13.98 1.77
CA ALA A 8 -31.82 14.29 0.47
C ALA A 8 -32.38 13.50 -0.72
N LEU A 9 -33.33 12.60 -0.50
CA LEU A 9 -33.92 11.74 -1.54
C LEU A 9 -35.29 12.18 -2.07
N GLN A 10 -35.83 13.30 -1.62
CA GLN A 10 -37.17 13.74 -2.05
C GLN A 10 -37.20 14.91 -3.06
N GLY A 11 -36.08 15.30 -3.64
CA GLY A 11 -35.94 16.46 -4.53
C GLY A 11 -35.72 16.20 -6.02
N LEU A 12 -35.71 14.98 -6.50
CA LEU A 12 -35.52 14.67 -7.92
C LEU A 12 -36.69 13.86 -8.52
N GLY A 13 -37.85 14.41 -8.45
CA GLY A 13 -39.01 13.99 -9.24
C GLY A 13 -39.02 14.71 -10.60
N ALA A 14 -38.26 14.25 -11.58
CA ALA A 14 -38.39 14.68 -12.97
C ALA A 14 -39.33 13.71 -13.69
N THR A 15 -40.45 14.23 -14.18
CA THR A 15 -41.49 13.57 -14.97
C THR A 15 -40.91 12.99 -16.25
N ALA A 16 -40.98 11.68 -16.40
CA ALA A 16 -40.76 11.01 -17.68
C ALA A 16 -41.97 11.26 -18.60
N ALA A 17 -41.80 12.03 -19.67
CA ALA A 17 -42.74 12.11 -20.78
C ALA A 17 -42.48 10.92 -21.72
N TRP A 18 -43.48 10.11 -21.94
CA TRP A 18 -43.53 9.06 -22.96
C TRP A 18 -43.62 9.71 -24.32
N ALA A 19 -42.72 9.40 -25.23
CA ALA A 19 -42.87 9.63 -26.66
C ALA A 19 -42.98 8.27 -27.36
N GLU A 20 -44.06 8.12 -28.10
CA GLU A 20 -44.45 6.98 -28.91
C GLU A 20 -43.57 6.84 -30.17
N ASP A 21 -43.46 5.65 -30.61
CA ASP A 21 -42.88 5.06 -31.80
C ASP A 21 -42.65 5.93 -33.03
N ALA A 22 -41.43 5.86 -33.57
CA ALA A 22 -41.17 5.87 -35.02
C ALA A 22 -40.03 4.89 -35.32
N ASP A 23 -40.44 3.81 -35.98
CA ASP A 23 -39.65 2.79 -36.63
C ASP A 23 -38.70 3.41 -37.67
N THR A 24 -37.40 3.17 -37.62
CA THR A 24 -36.55 2.95 -38.79
C THR A 24 -35.11 2.60 -38.39
N ASP A 25 -34.72 1.49 -38.97
CA ASP A 25 -33.35 1.06 -39.33
C ASP A 25 -32.29 0.77 -38.24
N SER A 26 -32.04 -0.51 -38.21
CA SER A 26 -30.94 -1.24 -37.63
C SER A 26 -29.56 -0.63 -37.94
N ASN A 27 -28.96 0.01 -36.94
CA ASN A 27 -27.52 -0.02 -36.74
C ASN A 27 -27.30 -0.28 -35.23
N THR A 28 -27.40 -1.56 -34.85
CA THR A 28 -26.85 -2.03 -33.59
C THR A 28 -25.33 -1.88 -33.67
N VAL A 29 -24.84 -0.72 -33.22
CA VAL A 29 -23.46 -0.62 -32.76
C VAL A 29 -23.35 -1.58 -31.59
N GLU A 30 -22.84 -2.78 -31.84
CA GLU A 30 -22.38 -3.68 -30.79
C GLU A 30 -21.46 -2.84 -29.88
N ARG A 31 -21.93 -2.53 -28.70
CA ARG A 31 -21.10 -1.96 -27.64
C ARG A 31 -20.11 -3.03 -27.27
N VAL A 32 -18.98 -3.05 -27.98
CA VAL A 32 -17.82 -3.86 -27.59
C VAL A 32 -17.40 -3.32 -26.24
N GLU A 33 -17.81 -3.98 -25.17
CA GLU A 33 -17.26 -3.74 -23.84
C GLU A 33 -15.75 -4.01 -23.88
N VAL A 34 -14.98 -2.94 -24.01
CA VAL A 34 -13.51 -2.96 -24.04
C VAL A 34 -12.97 -3.06 -22.62
N THR A 35 -13.48 -4.01 -21.83
CA THR A 35 -12.99 -4.27 -20.47
C THR A 35 -11.57 -4.87 -20.46
N GLY A 36 -11.10 -5.47 -21.55
CA GLY A 36 -9.77 -6.05 -21.65
C GLY A 36 -8.64 -5.11 -22.10
N LEU A 37 -8.93 -3.89 -22.55
CA LEU A 37 -7.91 -2.97 -23.10
C LEU A 37 -7.30 -2.04 -22.04
N LYS A 38 -8.00 -1.72 -20.95
CA LYS A 38 -7.49 -0.82 -19.90
C LYS A 38 -6.25 -1.40 -19.19
N ALA A 39 -6.20 -2.71 -18.94
CA ALA A 39 -5.06 -3.37 -18.30
C ALA A 39 -3.78 -3.45 -19.16
N ARG A 40 -3.84 -3.13 -20.43
CA ARG A 40 -2.70 -3.20 -21.37
C ARG A 40 -1.77 -1.97 -21.31
N ARG A 41 -2.15 -0.91 -20.61
CA ARG A 41 -1.38 0.34 -20.51
C ARG A 41 -1.32 0.75 -19.05
N ALA A 42 -0.13 1.11 -18.56
CA ALA A 42 0.07 1.68 -17.23
C ALA A 42 0.87 2.97 -17.37
N ALA A 43 0.21 4.08 -17.12
CA ALA A 43 0.89 5.38 -17.10
C ALA A 43 1.95 5.45 -15.99
N ALA A 44 1.80 4.70 -14.90
CA ALA A 44 2.74 4.73 -13.77
C ALA A 44 4.17 4.27 -14.13
N GLY A 45 4.36 3.46 -15.16
CA GLY A 45 5.71 3.00 -15.54
C GLY A 45 6.54 4.02 -16.30
N THR A 46 5.89 4.87 -17.08
CA THR A 46 6.56 5.79 -18.03
C THR A 46 6.01 7.21 -17.98
N LYS A 47 4.94 7.48 -17.22
CA LYS A 47 4.10 8.70 -17.27
C LYS A 47 3.53 9.01 -18.67
N THR A 48 3.55 8.01 -19.55
CA THR A 48 2.99 8.02 -20.91
C THR A 48 2.09 6.82 -21.13
N GLU A 49 1.26 6.86 -22.15
CA GLU A 49 0.34 5.77 -22.51
C GLU A 49 1.05 4.64 -23.28
N THR A 50 2.15 4.11 -22.75
CA THR A 50 2.91 3.04 -23.35
C THR A 50 2.32 1.68 -22.97
N ALA A 51 2.23 0.76 -23.95
CA ALA A 51 1.76 -0.59 -23.68
C ALA A 51 2.69 -1.34 -22.72
N LEU A 52 2.12 -2.16 -21.83
CA LEU A 52 2.92 -2.92 -20.86
C LEU A 52 3.92 -3.86 -21.53
N ILE A 53 3.52 -4.47 -22.67
CA ILE A 53 4.39 -5.36 -23.46
C ILE A 53 5.60 -4.62 -24.05
N GLU A 54 5.50 -3.29 -24.24
CA GLU A 54 6.53 -2.43 -24.83
C GLU A 54 7.39 -1.72 -23.77
N THR A 55 7.10 -1.89 -22.49
CA THR A 55 7.82 -1.21 -21.40
C THR A 55 8.92 -2.11 -20.84
N PRO A 56 10.21 -1.73 -20.86
CA PRO A 56 11.32 -2.55 -20.38
C PRO A 56 11.43 -2.52 -18.85
N GLN A 57 10.36 -2.91 -18.15
CA GLN A 57 10.28 -2.98 -16.69
C GLN A 57 9.14 -3.91 -16.26
N SER A 58 9.30 -4.53 -15.10
CA SER A 58 8.25 -5.33 -14.47
C SER A 58 7.20 -4.41 -13.84
N ILE A 59 5.99 -4.39 -14.43
CA ILE A 59 4.84 -3.60 -13.99
C ILE A 59 3.64 -4.52 -13.90
N THR A 60 2.88 -4.40 -12.82
CA THR A 60 1.60 -5.09 -12.62
C THR A 60 0.47 -4.08 -12.61
N VAL A 61 -0.60 -4.35 -13.35
CA VAL A 61 -1.85 -3.58 -13.28
C VAL A 61 -2.94 -4.50 -12.75
N ILE A 62 -3.65 -4.05 -11.72
CA ILE A 62 -4.83 -4.71 -11.16
C ILE A 62 -6.02 -3.84 -11.52
N ASP A 63 -6.85 -4.29 -12.44
CA ASP A 63 -8.01 -3.55 -12.93
C ASP A 63 -9.19 -3.56 -11.93
N GLY A 64 -10.16 -2.65 -12.15
CA GLY A 64 -11.33 -2.50 -11.29
C GLY A 64 -12.21 -3.76 -11.27
N ASP A 65 -12.25 -4.52 -12.35
CA ASP A 65 -13.00 -5.77 -12.42
C ASP A 65 -12.39 -6.84 -11.52
N GLU A 66 -11.05 -6.97 -11.51
CA GLU A 66 -10.37 -7.88 -10.59
C GLU A 66 -10.57 -7.43 -9.15
N LEU A 67 -10.41 -6.12 -8.86
CA LEU A 67 -10.67 -5.57 -7.52
C LEU A 67 -12.08 -5.89 -7.04
N SER A 68 -13.08 -5.72 -7.92
CA SER A 68 -14.49 -6.01 -7.64
C SER A 68 -14.77 -7.51 -7.45
N ARG A 69 -14.27 -8.37 -8.35
CA ARG A 69 -14.43 -9.84 -8.25
C ARG A 69 -13.86 -10.40 -6.95
N ARG A 70 -12.70 -9.92 -6.56
CA ARG A 70 -12.01 -10.36 -5.33
C ARG A 70 -12.51 -9.64 -4.07
N ASN A 71 -13.46 -8.71 -4.19
CA ASN A 71 -13.96 -7.87 -3.10
C ASN A 71 -12.84 -7.17 -2.30
N VAL A 72 -11.93 -6.51 -3.01
CA VAL A 72 -10.76 -5.88 -2.43
C VAL A 72 -11.12 -4.58 -1.71
N GLN A 73 -10.68 -4.42 -0.46
CA GLN A 73 -10.95 -3.25 0.39
C GLN A 73 -9.68 -2.56 0.93
N SER A 74 -8.49 -3.09 0.61
CA SER A 74 -7.20 -2.52 1.04
C SER A 74 -6.08 -2.87 0.06
N ILE A 75 -5.00 -2.09 0.07
CA ILE A 75 -3.80 -2.38 -0.73
C ILE A 75 -3.24 -3.77 -0.37
N ASN A 76 -3.22 -4.13 0.90
CA ASN A 76 -2.77 -5.46 1.34
C ASN A 76 -3.55 -6.60 0.68
N GLN A 77 -4.87 -6.46 0.55
CA GLN A 77 -5.71 -7.46 -0.12
C GLN A 77 -5.49 -7.45 -1.63
N ALA A 78 -5.36 -6.26 -2.25
CA ALA A 78 -5.10 -6.12 -3.68
C ALA A 78 -3.83 -6.89 -4.09
N LEU A 79 -2.74 -6.66 -3.34
CA LEU A 79 -1.42 -7.15 -3.71
C LEU A 79 -1.14 -8.60 -3.27
N GLY A 80 -2.09 -9.28 -2.66
CA GLY A 80 -1.95 -10.69 -2.24
C GLY A 80 -1.71 -11.70 -3.39
N PHE A 81 -1.88 -11.27 -4.65
CA PHE A 81 -1.70 -12.07 -5.85
C PHE A 81 -0.73 -11.40 -6.84
N VAL A 82 0.32 -10.77 -6.34
CA VAL A 82 1.34 -10.07 -7.13
C VAL A 82 2.71 -10.67 -6.83
N ALA A 83 3.48 -11.01 -7.86
CA ALA A 83 4.82 -11.56 -7.71
C ALA A 83 5.79 -10.54 -7.08
N GLY A 84 6.70 -11.02 -6.22
CA GLY A 84 7.68 -10.18 -5.54
C GLY A 84 7.12 -9.32 -4.40
N VAL A 85 5.84 -9.50 -4.06
CA VAL A 85 5.17 -8.77 -2.98
C VAL A 85 4.92 -9.69 -1.79
N SER A 86 5.29 -9.25 -0.60
CA SER A 86 4.85 -9.83 0.67
C SER A 86 3.85 -8.87 1.32
N PRO A 87 2.55 -9.07 1.10
CA PRO A 87 1.51 -8.22 1.64
C PRO A 87 1.30 -8.52 3.12
N ASN A 88 0.58 -7.62 3.79
CA ASN A 88 0.04 -7.87 5.12
C ASN A 88 1.12 -8.22 6.16
N GLN A 89 2.24 -7.50 6.16
CA GLN A 89 3.36 -7.72 7.08
C GLN A 89 2.99 -7.61 8.56
N ARG A 90 1.85 -6.99 8.87
CA ARG A 90 1.29 -6.90 10.22
C ARG A 90 0.01 -7.70 10.41
N GLY A 91 -0.27 -8.62 9.52
CA GLY A 91 -1.38 -9.57 9.62
C GLY A 91 -2.75 -8.92 9.69
N GLY A 92 -3.71 -9.63 10.26
CA GLY A 92 -5.06 -9.14 10.53
C GLY A 92 -5.19 -8.34 11.83
N MET A 93 -4.13 -8.27 12.62
CA MET A 93 -4.13 -7.55 13.91
C MET A 93 -4.03 -6.02 13.73
N VAL A 94 -3.44 -5.56 12.63
CA VAL A 94 -3.24 -4.13 12.35
C VAL A 94 -4.19 -3.67 11.25
N THR A 95 -5.08 -2.74 11.59
CA THR A 95 -6.12 -2.25 10.68
C THR A 95 -5.86 -0.85 10.15
N ARG A 96 -4.94 -0.09 10.75
CA ARG A 96 -4.72 1.34 10.46
C ARG A 96 -3.72 1.64 9.35
N TYR A 97 -2.94 0.64 8.90
CA TYR A 97 -1.94 0.78 7.82
C TYR A 97 -2.00 -0.38 6.84
N ASP A 98 -1.72 -0.07 5.60
CA ASP A 98 -1.30 -1.06 4.62
C ASP A 98 0.22 -1.22 4.71
N GLN A 99 0.68 -2.33 5.29
CA GLN A 99 2.11 -2.63 5.41
C GLN A 99 2.48 -3.85 4.59
N LEU A 100 3.27 -3.60 3.58
CA LEU A 100 3.74 -4.58 2.62
C LEU A 100 5.18 -4.28 2.22
N VAL A 101 5.85 -5.26 1.64
CA VAL A 101 7.15 -5.09 1.01
C VAL A 101 7.10 -5.60 -0.43
N VAL A 102 7.81 -4.89 -1.30
CA VAL A 102 8.04 -5.26 -2.70
C VAL A 102 9.53 -5.49 -2.86
N ARG A 103 9.92 -6.69 -3.30
CA ARG A 103 11.34 -7.06 -3.43
C ARG A 103 12.16 -6.80 -2.16
N GLY A 104 11.55 -7.02 -0.97
CA GLY A 104 12.19 -6.84 0.33
C GLY A 104 12.14 -5.42 0.92
N PHE A 105 11.59 -4.41 0.23
CA PHE A 105 11.51 -3.03 0.71
C PHE A 105 10.07 -2.51 0.68
N ALA A 106 9.75 -1.58 1.60
CA ALA A 106 8.46 -0.91 1.57
C ALA A 106 8.36 -0.02 0.33
N PRO A 107 7.30 -0.13 -0.52
CA PRO A 107 7.14 0.74 -1.67
C PRO A 107 6.62 2.12 -1.27
N GLY A 108 6.81 3.12 -2.14
CA GLY A 108 6.06 4.37 -2.05
C GLY A 108 4.59 4.17 -2.44
N VAL A 109 3.65 4.83 -1.76
CA VAL A 109 2.23 4.82 -2.14
C VAL A 109 1.89 6.15 -2.80
N PHE A 110 1.21 6.07 -3.94
CA PHE A 110 0.82 7.21 -4.77
C PHE A 110 -0.68 7.16 -5.03
N LEU A 111 -1.27 8.32 -5.27
CA LEU A 111 -2.63 8.47 -5.77
C LEU A 111 -2.57 9.38 -7.00
N ASP A 112 -3.01 8.88 -8.15
CA ASP A 112 -2.98 9.58 -9.44
C ASP A 112 -1.57 10.12 -9.83
N GLY A 113 -0.53 9.31 -9.57
CA GLY A 113 0.85 9.65 -9.85
C GLY A 113 1.51 10.63 -8.86
N MET A 114 0.76 11.14 -7.87
CA MET A 114 1.24 12.04 -6.82
C MET A 114 1.42 11.29 -5.51
N ARG A 115 2.58 11.45 -4.86
CA ARG A 115 2.90 10.70 -3.66
C ARG A 115 1.94 11.00 -2.51
N LEU A 116 1.37 9.94 -1.91
CA LEU A 116 0.61 10.01 -0.67
C LEU A 116 1.57 10.00 0.52
N ILE A 117 1.78 11.16 1.11
CA ILE A 117 2.60 11.32 2.28
C ILE A 117 2.06 12.44 3.16
N ALA A 118 2.16 12.29 4.47
CA ALA A 118 1.78 13.29 5.47
C ALA A 118 2.78 13.26 6.63
N GLY A 119 2.30 13.21 7.86
CA GLY A 119 3.10 13.02 9.05
C GLY A 119 3.62 11.58 9.23
N PRO A 120 4.36 11.31 10.29
CA PRO A 120 4.87 9.97 10.60
C PRO A 120 3.80 8.89 10.72
N TYR A 121 2.58 9.25 11.16
CA TYR A 121 1.48 8.30 11.42
C TYR A 121 0.20 8.61 10.62
N SER A 122 0.10 9.75 9.92
CA SER A 122 -1.13 10.26 9.30
C SER A 122 -1.21 10.05 7.78
N THR A 123 -0.46 9.10 7.20
CA THR A 123 -0.66 8.73 5.78
C THR A 123 -2.01 8.04 5.62
N PRO A 124 -2.92 8.54 4.75
CA PRO A 124 -4.26 8.00 4.63
C PRO A 124 -4.30 6.67 3.90
N GLN A 125 -5.19 5.78 4.36
CA GLN A 125 -5.67 4.66 3.54
C GLN A 125 -6.84 5.16 2.67
N ILE A 126 -6.78 4.95 1.37
CA ILE A 126 -7.84 5.39 0.44
C ILE A 126 -8.93 4.31 0.35
N ASP A 127 -10.21 4.71 0.41
CA ASP A 127 -11.33 3.78 0.21
C ASP A 127 -11.37 3.27 -1.24
N PHE A 128 -11.53 1.95 -1.40
CA PHE A 128 -11.45 1.29 -2.70
C PHE A 128 -12.66 1.57 -3.61
N ASN A 129 -13.76 2.13 -3.09
CA ASN A 129 -14.82 2.67 -3.94
C ASN A 129 -14.34 3.80 -4.86
N ARG A 130 -13.26 4.50 -4.45
CA ARG A 130 -12.66 5.61 -5.20
C ARG A 130 -11.67 5.16 -6.28
N ILE A 131 -11.27 3.88 -6.28
CA ILE A 131 -10.15 3.37 -7.08
C ILE A 131 -10.67 2.68 -8.34
N ASP A 132 -10.12 3.07 -9.49
CA ASP A 132 -10.36 2.45 -10.80
C ASP A 132 -9.42 1.25 -11.00
N HIS A 133 -8.11 1.46 -10.83
CA HIS A 133 -7.10 0.40 -10.94
C HIS A 133 -5.89 0.70 -10.05
N ILE A 134 -5.00 -0.27 -9.93
CA ILE A 134 -3.75 -0.15 -9.19
C ILE A 134 -2.59 -0.52 -10.11
N ASP A 135 -1.59 0.37 -10.18
CA ASP A 135 -0.32 0.08 -10.84
C ASP A 135 0.76 -0.21 -9.80
N ILE A 136 1.52 -1.26 -10.03
CA ILE A 136 2.68 -1.61 -9.20
C ILE A 136 3.92 -1.58 -10.09
N VAL A 137 4.79 -0.60 -9.88
CA VAL A 137 6.09 -0.50 -10.54
C VAL A 137 7.14 -1.10 -9.62
N LYS A 138 7.74 -2.21 -10.01
CA LYS A 138 8.67 -2.97 -9.17
C LYS A 138 10.11 -2.50 -9.38
N GLY A 139 10.84 -2.30 -8.28
CA GLY A 139 12.21 -1.74 -8.30
C GLY A 139 12.24 -0.21 -8.32
N PRO A 140 13.43 0.40 -8.37
CA PRO A 140 13.63 1.84 -8.27
C PRO A 140 12.82 2.64 -9.29
N ALA A 141 12.12 3.68 -8.81
CA ALA A 141 11.24 4.52 -9.63
C ALA A 141 11.50 6.03 -9.48
N SER A 142 12.60 6.42 -8.82
CA SER A 142 12.87 7.83 -8.52
C SER A 142 12.99 8.71 -9.75
N VAL A 143 13.42 8.17 -10.87
CA VAL A 143 13.63 8.93 -12.12
C VAL A 143 12.37 9.67 -12.62
N LEU A 144 11.17 9.19 -12.28
CA LEU A 144 9.90 9.86 -12.64
C LEU A 144 9.14 10.38 -11.42
N TYR A 145 9.46 9.88 -10.21
CA TYR A 145 8.64 10.10 -9.01
C TYR A 145 9.40 10.73 -7.84
N GLY A 146 10.69 11.03 -8.02
CA GLY A 146 11.56 11.63 -7.00
C GLY A 146 11.86 10.67 -5.86
N ASN A 147 12.01 11.20 -4.66
CA ASN A 147 12.33 10.42 -3.47
C ASN A 147 11.47 9.15 -3.33
N SER A 148 12.07 7.99 -3.49
CA SER A 148 11.41 6.70 -3.33
C SER A 148 12.36 5.62 -2.87
N THR A 149 11.82 4.62 -2.18
CA THR A 149 12.56 3.43 -1.78
C THR A 149 12.89 2.55 -2.98
N PRO A 150 13.89 1.67 -2.90
CA PRO A 150 14.21 0.78 -4.00
C PRO A 150 13.16 -0.32 -4.25
N GLY A 151 12.17 -0.50 -3.36
CA GLY A 151 11.05 -1.43 -3.58
C GLY A 151 10.12 -1.04 -4.73
N GLY A 152 10.13 0.23 -5.11
CA GLY A 152 9.26 0.77 -6.16
C GLY A 152 8.06 1.52 -5.63
N LEU A 153 6.96 1.50 -6.36
CA LEU A 153 5.75 2.22 -5.99
C LEU A 153 4.47 1.41 -6.24
N VAL A 154 3.44 1.76 -5.47
CA VAL A 154 2.05 1.37 -5.68
C VAL A 154 1.26 2.64 -5.97
N ASN A 155 0.75 2.78 -7.19
CA ASN A 155 -0.08 3.90 -7.60
C ASN A 155 -1.55 3.48 -7.61
N LEU A 156 -2.37 4.20 -6.88
CA LEU A 156 -3.83 4.09 -6.90
C LEU A 156 -4.34 5.08 -7.94
N ALA A 157 -5.04 4.63 -8.96
CA ALA A 157 -5.69 5.49 -9.93
C ALA A 157 -7.14 5.74 -9.51
N SER A 158 -7.55 7.00 -9.43
CA SER A 158 -8.90 7.39 -9.06
C SER A 158 -9.89 7.14 -10.20
N LYS A 159 -11.11 6.73 -9.86
CA LYS A 159 -12.24 6.86 -10.78
C LYS A 159 -12.49 8.35 -11.05
N LEU A 160 -12.63 8.71 -12.30
CA LEU A 160 -12.92 10.07 -12.75
C LEU A 160 -14.27 10.11 -13.48
N PRO A 161 -14.86 11.31 -13.71
CA PRO A 161 -16.04 11.42 -14.57
C PRO A 161 -15.79 10.87 -15.97
N GLU A 162 -16.76 10.16 -16.51
CA GLU A 162 -16.71 9.51 -17.82
C GLU A 162 -17.95 9.90 -18.65
N GLU A 163 -17.88 9.73 -19.96
CA GLU A 163 -19.04 9.90 -20.83
C GLU A 163 -20.17 8.92 -20.46
N GLY A 164 -21.41 9.37 -20.68
CA GLY A 164 -22.60 8.57 -20.43
C GLY A 164 -23.12 8.66 -19.00
N SER A 165 -24.33 8.14 -18.82
CA SER A 165 -25.02 8.08 -17.52
C SER A 165 -25.01 6.65 -17.02
N PHE A 166 -24.42 6.43 -15.86
CA PHE A 166 -24.44 5.14 -15.18
C PHE A 166 -24.37 5.33 -13.66
N GLY A 167 -24.78 4.32 -12.95
CA GLY A 167 -24.63 4.33 -11.50
C GLY A 167 -24.50 2.94 -10.92
N ARG A 168 -24.01 2.90 -9.69
CA ARG A 168 -23.85 1.69 -8.89
C ARG A 168 -24.16 1.98 -7.44
N VAL A 169 -24.97 1.12 -6.83
CA VAL A 169 -25.18 1.06 -5.39
C VAL A 169 -24.76 -0.34 -4.91
N GLU A 170 -24.05 -0.39 -3.81
CA GLU A 170 -23.51 -1.64 -3.26
C GLU A 170 -23.77 -1.70 -1.76
N GLY A 171 -24.26 -2.85 -1.28
CA GLY A 171 -24.37 -3.21 0.12
C GLY A 171 -23.59 -4.48 0.41
N GLN A 172 -22.88 -4.54 1.55
CA GLN A 172 -22.15 -5.71 1.99
C GLN A 172 -22.42 -6.02 3.46
N LEU A 173 -22.49 -7.31 3.77
CA LEU A 173 -22.55 -7.86 5.11
C LEU A 173 -21.54 -8.98 5.24
N GLY A 174 -20.87 -9.07 6.40
CA GLY A 174 -19.86 -10.11 6.62
C GLY A 174 -19.71 -10.48 8.10
N ASN A 175 -18.88 -11.48 8.35
CA ASN A 175 -18.48 -11.80 9.72
C ASN A 175 -17.65 -10.65 10.32
N PHE A 176 -17.38 -10.67 11.62
CA PHE A 176 -16.82 -9.54 12.38
C PHE A 176 -17.69 -8.27 12.29
N ASP A 177 -19.01 -8.45 12.33
CA ASP A 177 -20.00 -7.36 12.20
C ASP A 177 -19.72 -6.40 11.02
N THR A 178 -19.10 -6.93 9.96
CA THR A 178 -18.74 -6.13 8.78
C THR A 178 -19.98 -5.67 8.03
N ARG A 179 -20.11 -4.36 7.85
CA ARG A 179 -21.19 -3.70 7.11
C ARG A 179 -20.57 -2.64 6.21
N ARG A 180 -21.02 -2.57 4.97
CA ARG A 180 -20.59 -1.57 4.00
C ARG A 180 -21.74 -1.12 3.15
N ALA A 181 -21.79 0.16 2.82
CA ALA A 181 -22.63 0.74 1.78
C ALA A 181 -21.77 1.68 0.92
N ALA A 182 -21.94 1.61 -0.40
CA ALA A 182 -21.22 2.46 -1.33
C ALA A 182 -22.10 2.88 -2.52
N VAL A 183 -21.81 4.07 -3.04
CA VAL A 183 -22.50 4.68 -4.18
C VAL A 183 -21.46 5.22 -5.15
N ASP A 184 -21.72 5.05 -6.44
CA ASP A 184 -20.94 5.58 -7.56
C ASP A 184 -21.94 6.02 -8.64
N VAL A 185 -22.07 7.33 -8.87
CA VAL A 185 -23.02 7.89 -9.85
C VAL A 185 -22.27 8.83 -10.77
N ASN A 186 -22.43 8.62 -12.07
CA ASN A 186 -21.82 9.40 -13.14
C ASN A 186 -22.88 9.86 -14.13
N ALA A 187 -22.81 11.12 -14.54
CA ALA A 187 -23.71 11.65 -15.58
C ALA A 187 -23.10 12.87 -16.28
N PRO A 188 -23.43 13.12 -17.56
CA PRO A 188 -23.24 14.42 -18.17
C PRO A 188 -24.13 15.45 -17.45
N LEU A 189 -23.60 16.66 -17.21
CA LEU A 189 -24.27 17.73 -16.50
C LEU A 189 -24.92 18.74 -17.46
N ASP A 190 -24.60 18.65 -18.74
CA ASP A 190 -25.19 19.45 -19.81
C ASP A 190 -25.56 18.62 -21.03
N SER A 191 -26.39 19.15 -21.91
CA SER A 191 -26.85 18.46 -23.12
C SER A 191 -25.79 18.33 -24.21
N GLN A 192 -24.66 19.05 -24.10
CA GLN A 192 -23.58 19.01 -25.06
C GLN A 192 -22.46 18.01 -24.66
N GLY A 193 -22.57 17.42 -23.47
CA GLY A 193 -21.57 16.50 -22.93
C GLY A 193 -20.23 17.16 -22.56
N LYS A 194 -20.18 18.50 -22.47
CA LYS A 194 -18.97 19.23 -22.12
C LYS A 194 -18.67 19.22 -20.62
N TRP A 195 -19.69 19.04 -19.83
CA TRP A 195 -19.60 18.94 -18.39
C TRP A 195 -20.02 17.54 -17.94
N LEU A 196 -19.09 16.84 -17.31
CA LEU A 196 -19.32 15.50 -16.75
C LEU A 196 -19.21 15.59 -15.24
N GLY A 197 -20.09 14.89 -14.54
CA GLY A 197 -20.10 14.84 -13.08
C GLY A 197 -20.05 13.42 -12.58
N ARG A 198 -19.29 13.18 -11.48
CA ARG A 198 -19.31 11.91 -10.76
C ARG A 198 -19.29 12.15 -9.27
N VAL A 199 -20.03 11.36 -8.52
CA VAL A 199 -20.03 11.38 -7.07
C VAL A 199 -19.82 9.97 -6.55
N LEU A 200 -18.79 9.81 -5.71
CA LEU A 200 -18.52 8.59 -4.98
C LEU A 200 -18.75 8.84 -3.50
N ALA A 201 -19.49 7.96 -2.84
CA ALA A 201 -19.65 7.98 -1.39
C ALA A 201 -19.66 6.57 -0.83
N GLY A 202 -19.22 6.42 0.41
CA GLY A 202 -19.22 5.12 1.06
C GLY A 202 -19.07 5.22 2.56
N TRP A 203 -19.57 4.19 3.21
CA TRP A 203 -19.41 3.93 4.63
C TRP A 203 -19.13 2.45 4.84
N GLN A 204 -18.22 2.15 5.75
CA GLN A 204 -17.97 0.80 6.22
C GLN A 204 -17.69 0.79 7.71
N LYS A 205 -18.07 -0.29 8.37
CA LYS A 205 -17.74 -0.58 9.76
C LYS A 205 -17.57 -2.08 9.94
N GLY A 206 -16.68 -2.48 10.83
CA GLY A 206 -16.51 -3.87 11.22
C GLY A 206 -15.59 -3.99 12.42
N ASP A 207 -15.74 -5.10 13.14
CA ASP A 207 -14.83 -5.46 14.21
C ASP A 207 -13.52 -6.02 13.65
N GLY A 208 -12.43 -5.88 14.41
CA GLY A 208 -11.17 -6.56 14.13
C GLY A 208 -11.21 -8.02 14.58
N MET A 209 -10.26 -8.81 14.12
CA MET A 209 -10.07 -10.17 14.63
C MET A 209 -9.51 -10.22 16.07
N THR A 210 -9.04 -9.08 16.57
CA THR A 210 -8.45 -8.91 17.90
C THR A 210 -9.50 -8.31 18.83
N ASP A 211 -9.62 -8.86 20.04
CA ASP A 211 -10.66 -8.50 21.01
C ASP A 211 -10.76 -6.99 21.24
N GLY A 212 -11.98 -6.45 21.12
CA GLY A 212 -12.31 -5.04 21.36
C GLY A 212 -11.77 -4.06 20.33
N THR A 213 -11.21 -4.53 19.21
CA THR A 213 -10.79 -3.67 18.11
C THR A 213 -11.88 -3.50 17.06
N PHE A 214 -11.95 -2.34 16.42
CA PHE A 214 -12.88 -2.05 15.33
C PHE A 214 -12.26 -1.10 14.33
N SER A 215 -12.81 -1.07 13.12
CA SER A 215 -12.52 -0.05 12.12
C SER A 215 -13.81 0.52 11.54
N GLU A 216 -13.82 1.82 11.33
CA GLU A 216 -14.91 2.52 10.64
C GLU A 216 -14.30 3.50 9.65
N ARG A 217 -14.95 3.69 8.51
CA ARG A 217 -14.55 4.65 7.49
C ARG A 217 -15.77 5.17 6.78
N TYR A 218 -15.79 6.46 6.50
CA TYR A 218 -16.72 7.07 5.57
C TYR A 218 -16.02 8.09 4.70
N HIS A 219 -16.46 8.19 3.45
CA HIS A 219 -15.92 9.12 2.47
C HIS A 219 -17.00 9.68 1.56
N VAL A 220 -16.70 10.84 0.99
CA VAL A 220 -17.41 11.43 -0.12
C VAL A 220 -16.41 12.06 -1.08
N SER A 221 -16.64 11.91 -2.39
CA SER A 221 -15.76 12.45 -3.41
C SER A 221 -16.58 12.96 -4.61
N PRO A 222 -17.01 14.25 -4.60
CA PRO A 222 -17.60 14.91 -5.76
C PRO A 222 -16.52 15.27 -6.77
N MET A 223 -16.85 15.14 -8.06
CA MET A 223 -15.95 15.40 -9.18
C MET A 223 -16.69 16.06 -10.33
N VAL A 224 -15.97 16.91 -11.06
CA VAL A 224 -16.47 17.51 -12.29
C VAL A 224 -15.35 17.56 -13.32
N THR A 225 -15.66 17.20 -14.56
CA THR A 225 -14.77 17.35 -15.71
C THR A 225 -15.41 18.35 -16.68
N PHE A 226 -14.61 19.29 -17.16
CA PHE A 226 -14.96 20.24 -18.20
C PHE A 226 -14.13 19.97 -19.45
N GLU A 227 -14.80 19.65 -20.54
CA GLU A 227 -14.22 19.36 -21.86
C GLU A 227 -14.76 20.35 -22.90
N PRO A 228 -14.21 21.58 -22.95
CA PRO A 228 -14.68 22.59 -23.91
C PRO A 228 -14.46 22.17 -25.37
N THR A 229 -13.41 21.39 -25.62
CA THR A 229 -13.05 20.81 -26.92
C THR A 229 -12.52 19.39 -26.71
N ALA A 230 -12.40 18.61 -27.78
CA ALA A 230 -11.81 17.27 -27.73
C ALA A 230 -10.33 17.27 -27.27
N ASP A 231 -9.64 18.41 -27.45
CA ASP A 231 -8.21 18.55 -27.15
C ASP A 231 -7.94 19.11 -25.74
N THR A 232 -8.98 19.52 -25.00
CA THR A 232 -8.81 20.18 -23.70
C THR A 232 -9.73 19.59 -22.65
N SER A 233 -9.17 19.15 -21.55
CA SER A 233 -9.93 18.70 -20.39
C SER A 233 -9.39 19.26 -19.08
N LEU A 234 -10.30 19.58 -18.15
CA LEU A 234 -10.00 19.96 -16.78
C LEU A 234 -10.90 19.18 -15.84
N THR A 235 -10.32 18.32 -15.02
CA THR A 235 -11.06 17.58 -13.98
C THR A 235 -10.73 18.13 -12.61
N LEU A 236 -11.75 18.47 -11.84
CA LEU A 236 -11.63 18.85 -10.43
C LEU A 236 -12.21 17.73 -9.56
N VAL A 237 -11.45 17.34 -8.52
CA VAL A 237 -11.82 16.28 -7.58
C VAL A 237 -11.76 16.83 -6.16
N GLY A 238 -12.89 16.87 -5.48
CA GLY A 238 -12.96 17.04 -4.04
C GLY A 238 -13.00 15.67 -3.36
N ALA A 239 -12.37 15.53 -2.19
CA ALA A 239 -12.50 14.32 -1.40
C ALA A 239 -12.39 14.62 0.09
N TYR A 240 -13.27 13.99 0.86
CA TYR A 240 -13.19 13.95 2.31
C TYR A 240 -13.35 12.53 2.81
N GLN A 241 -12.47 12.11 3.71
CA GLN A 241 -12.54 10.81 4.36
C GLN A 241 -12.26 10.96 5.85
N ARG A 242 -13.00 10.25 6.69
CA ARG A 242 -12.66 10.05 8.09
C ARG A 242 -12.67 8.57 8.43
N SER A 243 -11.67 8.16 9.21
CA SER A 243 -11.49 6.77 9.65
C SER A 243 -11.34 6.75 11.18
N PRO A 244 -12.44 6.83 11.94
CA PRO A 244 -12.41 6.62 13.37
C PRO A 244 -12.26 5.12 13.63
N SER A 245 -11.17 4.71 14.27
CA SER A 245 -10.90 3.31 14.61
C SER A 245 -10.42 3.19 16.05
N GLY A 246 -10.83 2.13 16.73
CA GLY A 246 -10.19 1.60 17.93
C GLY A 246 -9.30 0.43 17.52
N GLY A 247 -8.42 0.65 16.55
CA GLY A 247 -7.69 -0.42 15.89
C GLY A 247 -6.38 -0.76 16.56
N GLY A 248 -6.13 -2.05 16.73
CA GLY A 248 -4.86 -2.57 17.17
C GLY A 248 -3.74 -2.26 16.19
N TYR A 249 -2.58 -2.05 16.75
CA TYR A 249 -1.32 -2.02 16.02
C TYR A 249 -0.33 -3.01 16.65
N SER A 250 -0.55 -3.36 17.90
CA SER A 250 0.35 -4.17 18.69
C SER A 250 0.41 -5.60 18.15
N GLY A 251 1.61 -6.12 17.99
CA GLY A 251 1.85 -7.54 17.76
C GLY A 251 1.81 -8.33 19.08
N VAL A 252 2.15 -9.59 19.00
CA VAL A 252 2.32 -10.49 20.14
C VAL A 252 3.79 -10.89 20.31
N PRO A 253 4.20 -11.36 21.48
CA PRO A 253 5.53 -11.94 21.67
C PRO A 253 5.79 -13.14 20.75
N ALA A 254 7.05 -13.39 20.38
CA ALA A 254 7.47 -14.57 19.67
C ALA A 254 7.21 -15.85 20.51
N TYR A 255 7.43 -15.78 21.82
CA TYR A 255 7.11 -16.88 22.73
C TYR A 255 5.59 -17.03 22.90
N GLY A 256 5.10 -18.20 22.52
CA GLY A 256 3.67 -18.52 22.48
C GLY A 256 3.00 -18.29 21.12
N SER A 257 3.67 -17.58 20.20
CA SER A 257 3.21 -17.44 18.80
C SER A 257 4.04 -18.27 17.81
N VAL A 258 5.35 -18.15 17.84
CA VAL A 258 6.33 -18.86 16.99
C VAL A 258 7.21 -19.78 17.83
N LEU A 259 7.71 -19.28 18.95
CA LEU A 259 8.55 -20.04 19.89
C LEU A 259 7.70 -20.68 20.99
N PRO A 260 8.17 -21.80 21.58
CA PRO A 260 7.49 -22.42 22.72
C PRO A 260 7.34 -21.44 23.89
N ASN A 261 6.21 -21.54 24.61
CA ASN A 261 5.95 -20.80 25.82
C ASN A 261 5.49 -21.82 26.90
N PRO A 262 6.01 -21.74 28.13
CA PRO A 262 5.63 -22.67 29.22
C PRO A 262 4.14 -22.76 29.49
N PHE A 263 3.38 -21.67 29.21
CA PHE A 263 1.93 -21.59 29.41
C PHE A 263 1.11 -22.00 28.18
N GLY A 264 1.75 -22.38 27.06
CA GLY A 264 1.10 -22.82 25.84
C GLY A 264 1.07 -21.76 24.72
N LYS A 265 0.15 -21.93 23.76
CA LYS A 265 -0.01 -21.04 22.60
C LYS A 265 -0.90 -19.86 22.97
N LEU A 266 -0.52 -18.67 22.55
CA LEU A 266 -1.31 -17.45 22.70
C LEU A 266 -2.63 -17.55 21.92
N PRO A 267 -3.77 -17.07 22.42
CA PRO A 267 -4.98 -16.91 21.64
C PRO A 267 -4.73 -16.01 20.42
N ARG A 268 -5.37 -16.30 19.27
CA ARG A 268 -5.23 -15.46 18.07
C ARG A 268 -5.91 -14.12 18.26
N GLU A 269 -6.96 -14.11 19.04
CA GLU A 269 -7.86 -12.99 19.30
C GLU A 269 -7.31 -12.01 20.34
N ILE A 270 -6.18 -12.35 21.01
CA ILE A 270 -5.63 -11.54 22.10
C ILE A 270 -5.31 -10.11 21.63
N ASN A 271 -5.81 -9.14 22.36
CA ASN A 271 -5.39 -7.74 22.25
C ASN A 271 -4.27 -7.46 23.27
N THR A 272 -3.06 -7.20 22.82
CA THR A 272 -1.92 -6.84 23.70
C THR A 272 -1.91 -5.36 24.06
N GLY A 273 -2.81 -4.57 23.43
CA GLY A 273 -3.15 -3.22 23.79
C GLY A 273 -4.24 -3.13 24.86
N ASP A 274 -5.14 -2.17 24.75
CA ASP A 274 -6.31 -2.01 25.60
C ASP A 274 -7.43 -1.29 24.86
N PRO A 275 -8.60 -1.91 24.65
CA PRO A 275 -9.71 -1.29 23.93
C PRO A 275 -10.18 0.04 24.53
N GLY A 276 -10.00 0.23 25.84
CA GLY A 276 -10.37 1.48 26.54
C GLY A 276 -9.40 2.65 26.28
N TYR A 277 -8.19 2.35 25.77
CA TYR A 277 -7.17 3.36 25.46
C TYR A 277 -6.93 3.57 23.97
N GLU A 278 -7.10 2.53 23.16
CA GLU A 278 -6.74 2.58 21.75
C GLU A 278 -7.68 3.48 20.94
N ARG A 279 -7.08 4.39 20.20
CA ARG A 279 -7.77 5.32 19.32
C ARG A 279 -6.90 5.61 18.09
N TYR A 280 -7.51 5.62 16.93
CA TYR A 280 -6.92 6.10 15.68
C TYR A 280 -8.01 6.84 14.89
N ASP A 281 -8.14 8.16 15.12
CA ASP A 281 -9.12 9.01 14.44
C ASP A 281 -8.38 9.85 13.39
N HIS A 282 -8.43 9.39 12.15
CA HIS A 282 -7.78 10.03 11.02
C HIS A 282 -8.80 10.74 10.14
N LYS A 283 -8.53 12.00 9.80
CA LYS A 283 -9.32 12.84 8.90
C LYS A 283 -8.43 13.29 7.76
N ALA A 284 -8.87 13.09 6.51
CA ALA A 284 -8.19 13.53 5.31
C ALA A 284 -9.15 14.29 4.41
N GLY A 285 -8.81 15.54 4.07
CA GLY A 285 -9.49 16.34 3.07
C GLY A 285 -8.57 16.68 1.93
N SER A 286 -9.03 16.64 0.68
CA SER A 286 -8.20 17.03 -0.47
C SER A 286 -9.00 17.66 -1.60
N VAL A 287 -8.32 18.50 -2.38
CA VAL A 287 -8.77 19.00 -3.67
C VAL A 287 -7.67 18.70 -4.67
N ALA A 288 -8.04 18.13 -5.82
CA ALA A 288 -7.11 17.88 -6.92
C ALA A 288 -7.65 18.46 -8.22
N ALA A 289 -6.74 18.86 -9.11
CA ALA A 289 -7.02 19.33 -10.45
C ALA A 289 -6.13 18.59 -11.45
N PHE A 290 -6.72 18.09 -12.51
CA PHE A 290 -6.04 17.41 -13.61
C PHE A 290 -6.38 18.17 -14.89
N PHE A 291 -5.38 18.79 -15.48
CA PHE A 291 -5.50 19.54 -16.75
C PHE A 291 -4.73 18.82 -17.85
N ARG A 292 -5.35 18.71 -19.02
CA ARG A 292 -4.72 18.22 -20.24
C ARG A 292 -5.09 19.15 -21.40
N HIS A 293 -4.10 19.45 -22.25
CA HIS A 293 -4.30 20.11 -23.52
C HIS A 293 -3.40 19.51 -24.60
N ASP A 294 -4.02 19.03 -25.66
CA ASP A 294 -3.34 18.52 -26.83
C ASP A 294 -3.25 19.66 -27.85
N PHE A 295 -2.05 20.29 -27.99
CA PHE A 295 -1.83 21.37 -28.98
C PHE A 295 -1.99 20.87 -30.42
N ASN A 296 -1.66 19.60 -30.62
CA ASN A 296 -1.82 18.83 -31.84
C ASN A 296 -1.56 17.35 -31.55
N GLU A 297 -1.60 16.48 -32.57
CA GLU A 297 -1.33 15.05 -32.45
C GLU A 297 0.08 14.69 -31.93
N HIS A 298 0.99 15.64 -31.92
CA HIS A 298 2.39 15.46 -31.51
C HIS A 298 2.75 16.06 -30.16
N LEU A 299 2.03 17.08 -29.70
CA LEU A 299 2.41 17.84 -28.50
C LEU A 299 1.25 17.93 -27.51
N THR A 300 1.47 17.38 -26.33
CA THR A 300 0.52 17.38 -25.20
C THR A 300 1.14 18.05 -23.98
N PHE A 301 0.39 18.91 -23.31
CA PHE A 301 0.69 19.43 -21.98
C PHE A 301 -0.26 18.82 -20.94
N ARG A 302 0.28 18.40 -19.79
CA ARG A 302 -0.48 17.93 -18.62
C ARG A 302 -0.01 18.65 -17.36
N SER A 303 -0.95 19.02 -16.50
CA SER A 303 -0.67 19.61 -15.19
C SER A 303 -1.56 18.97 -14.14
N ASN A 304 -0.98 18.31 -13.16
CA ASN A 304 -1.66 17.70 -12.05
C ASN A 304 -1.32 18.44 -10.75
N ALA A 305 -2.33 18.78 -9.97
CA ALA A 305 -2.17 19.45 -8.69
C ALA A 305 -3.03 18.78 -7.62
N ARG A 306 -2.52 18.65 -6.38
CA ARG A 306 -3.30 18.21 -5.22
C ARG A 306 -2.88 18.98 -3.98
N PHE A 307 -3.85 19.55 -3.30
CA PHE A 307 -3.72 19.98 -1.91
C PHE A 307 -4.45 18.99 -1.01
N GLN A 308 -3.82 18.59 0.09
CA GLN A 308 -4.39 17.64 1.04
C GLN A 308 -4.04 18.07 2.47
N ASN A 309 -5.05 18.05 3.35
CA ASN A 309 -4.87 18.19 4.81
C ASN A 309 -5.14 16.84 5.48
N ASN A 310 -4.29 16.47 6.43
CA ASN A 310 -4.39 15.24 7.21
C ASN A 310 -4.27 15.55 8.70
N LYS A 311 -5.29 15.15 9.47
CA LYS A 311 -5.31 15.28 10.93
C LYS A 311 -5.45 13.91 11.58
N LEU A 312 -4.61 13.63 12.55
CA LEU A 312 -4.62 12.37 13.28
C LEU A 312 -4.61 12.62 14.78
N SER A 313 -5.47 11.90 15.49
CA SER A 313 -5.35 11.69 16.94
C SER A 313 -5.22 10.19 17.20
N TYR A 314 -4.08 9.79 17.74
CA TYR A 314 -3.66 8.41 17.88
C TYR A 314 -3.21 8.10 19.29
N ARG A 315 -3.74 7.01 19.88
CA ARG A 315 -3.37 6.46 21.17
C ARG A 315 -3.25 4.97 21.11
N GLN A 316 -2.25 4.38 21.77
CA GLN A 316 -2.00 2.95 21.72
C GLN A 316 -1.17 2.46 22.89
N LEU A 317 -1.43 1.20 23.29
CA LEU A 317 -0.53 0.37 24.09
C LEU A 317 0.09 -0.71 23.20
N TYR A 318 1.32 -1.12 23.52
CA TYR A 318 2.05 -2.14 22.74
C TYR A 318 2.95 -2.98 23.66
N VAL A 319 3.40 -4.15 23.18
CA VAL A 319 4.30 -5.05 23.91
C VAL A 319 5.67 -4.36 24.07
N GLY A 320 6.08 -4.11 25.31
CA GLY A 320 7.41 -3.61 25.66
C GLY A 320 8.41 -4.72 25.96
N GLY A 321 7.94 -5.87 26.42
CA GLY A 321 8.75 -7.02 26.80
C GLY A 321 8.00 -7.92 27.78
N PHE A 322 8.69 -8.93 28.33
CA PHE A 322 8.14 -9.73 29.43
C PHE A 322 8.41 -9.09 30.77
N ALA A 323 7.46 -9.22 31.69
CA ALA A 323 7.73 -9.03 33.11
C ALA A 323 8.80 -10.05 33.56
N THR A 324 9.45 -9.79 34.66
CA THR A 324 10.46 -10.70 35.22
C THR A 324 10.12 -11.09 36.62
N THR A 325 10.43 -12.33 36.99
CA THR A 325 10.36 -12.87 38.35
C THR A 325 11.76 -13.14 38.89
N GLY A 326 11.89 -13.20 40.20
CA GLY A 326 13.18 -13.39 40.86
C GLY A 326 14.05 -12.12 40.87
N VAL A 327 15.18 -12.21 41.55
CA VAL A 327 16.15 -11.11 41.72
C VAL A 327 17.58 -11.63 41.48
N GLY A 328 18.49 -10.74 41.09
CA GLY A 328 19.89 -11.10 40.85
C GLY A 328 20.01 -12.24 39.83
N ALA A 329 20.85 -13.22 40.13
CA ALA A 329 21.10 -14.37 39.24
C ALA A 329 19.87 -15.27 39.01
N ALA A 330 18.84 -15.20 39.82
CA ALA A 330 17.57 -15.95 39.67
C ALA A 330 16.51 -15.19 38.87
N ARG A 331 16.82 -14.02 38.30
CA ARG A 331 15.89 -13.22 37.51
C ARG A 331 15.63 -13.87 36.16
N ASN A 332 14.37 -14.19 35.92
CA ASN A 332 13.92 -14.81 34.65
C ASN A 332 12.67 -14.10 34.09
N SER A 333 12.46 -14.18 32.79
CA SER A 333 11.23 -13.72 32.15
C SER A 333 10.02 -14.47 32.67
N ASP A 334 8.96 -13.74 33.01
CA ASP A 334 7.63 -14.29 33.22
C ASP A 334 6.90 -14.35 31.86
N TYR A 335 6.93 -15.51 31.24
CA TYR A 335 6.34 -15.72 29.92
C TYR A 335 4.81 -15.62 29.89
N SER A 336 4.15 -15.43 31.03
CA SER A 336 2.70 -15.22 31.16
C SER A 336 2.28 -13.76 31.11
N THR A 337 3.19 -12.84 31.45
CA THR A 337 2.88 -11.43 31.69
C THR A 337 3.81 -10.53 30.87
N ILE A 338 3.22 -9.56 30.14
CA ILE A 338 3.97 -8.55 29.41
C ILE A 338 3.96 -7.20 30.12
N ILE A 339 5.11 -6.52 30.07
CA ILE A 339 5.22 -5.08 30.30
C ILE A 339 4.75 -4.41 29.02
N ARG A 340 3.89 -3.39 29.13
CA ARG A 340 3.42 -2.62 28.00
C ARG A 340 4.12 -1.28 27.91
N GLY A 341 4.36 -0.81 26.69
CA GLY A 341 4.61 0.58 26.38
C GLY A 341 3.35 1.23 25.84
N GLY A 342 3.27 2.52 25.80
CA GLY A 342 2.12 3.23 25.30
C GLY A 342 2.30 4.73 25.18
N GLY A 343 1.33 5.35 24.52
CA GLY A 343 1.31 6.76 24.21
C GLY A 343 0.58 7.01 22.91
N GLY A 344 1.02 8.02 22.16
CA GLY A 344 0.40 8.34 20.91
C GLY A 344 1.00 9.53 20.19
N ALA A 345 0.28 10.00 19.18
CA ALA A 345 0.61 11.20 18.43
C ALA A 345 -0.66 11.99 18.07
N ASP A 346 -0.54 13.31 18.08
CA ASP A 346 -1.48 14.22 17.45
C ASP A 346 -0.75 14.93 16.31
N GLU A 347 -1.27 14.81 15.09
CA GLU A 347 -0.65 15.32 13.87
C GLU A 347 -1.64 16.18 13.08
N ASP A 348 -1.13 17.25 12.48
CA ASP A 348 -1.84 18.10 11.51
C ASP A 348 -0.86 18.51 10.41
N PHE A 349 -1.07 17.95 9.20
CA PHE A 349 -0.17 18.12 8.07
C PHE A 349 -0.91 18.54 6.81
N ASP A 350 -0.37 19.56 6.16
CA ASP A 350 -0.74 20.00 4.82
C ASP A 350 0.29 19.52 3.79
N THR A 351 -0.20 19.03 2.66
CA THR A 351 0.63 18.60 1.54
C THR A 351 0.13 19.24 0.25
N LEU A 352 1.01 19.95 -0.46
CA LEU A 352 0.79 20.43 -1.81
C LEU A 352 1.70 19.64 -2.75
N THR A 353 1.14 19.08 -3.82
CA THR A 353 1.90 18.41 -4.89
C THR A 353 1.48 18.96 -6.24
N LEU A 354 2.46 19.26 -7.09
CA LEU A 354 2.30 19.70 -8.47
C LEU A 354 3.15 18.80 -9.37
N ASP A 355 2.65 18.42 -10.54
CA ASP A 355 3.39 17.69 -11.57
C ASP A 355 2.99 18.20 -12.96
N ASN A 356 3.90 18.91 -13.61
CA ASN A 356 3.70 19.53 -14.92
C ASN A 356 4.54 18.82 -15.96
N GLN A 357 3.93 18.44 -17.07
CA GLN A 357 4.54 17.58 -18.08
C GLN A 357 4.25 18.10 -19.47
N VAL A 358 5.26 18.03 -20.33
CA VAL A 358 5.13 18.17 -21.78
C VAL A 358 5.57 16.87 -22.42
N SER A 359 4.74 16.30 -23.29
CA SER A 359 5.12 15.14 -24.10
C SER A 359 5.09 15.51 -25.58
N ALA A 360 6.11 15.08 -26.31
CA ALA A 360 6.24 15.32 -27.75
C ALA A 360 6.51 14.00 -28.49
N ARG A 361 5.91 13.84 -29.68
CA ARG A 361 6.13 12.73 -30.59
C ARG A 361 6.67 13.25 -31.90
N PHE A 362 7.79 12.69 -32.36
CA PHE A 362 8.41 13.05 -33.63
C PHE A 362 9.29 11.92 -34.16
N GLU A 363 9.76 12.05 -35.38
CA GLU A 363 10.66 11.07 -35.99
C GLU A 363 11.97 11.72 -36.45
N THR A 364 13.07 11.01 -36.24
CA THR A 364 14.39 11.37 -36.79
C THR A 364 14.92 10.20 -37.61
N GLY A 365 14.70 10.27 -38.92
CA GLY A 365 15.00 9.16 -39.82
C GLY A 365 14.16 7.91 -39.49
N ALA A 366 14.80 6.82 -39.10
CA ALA A 366 14.11 5.56 -38.75
C ALA A 366 13.70 5.48 -37.27
N VAL A 367 14.03 6.48 -36.47
CA VAL A 367 13.76 6.50 -35.03
C VAL A 367 12.49 7.28 -34.75
N LYS A 368 11.50 6.62 -34.11
CA LYS A 368 10.31 7.29 -33.55
C LYS A 368 10.59 7.64 -32.09
N HIS A 369 10.41 8.90 -31.75
CA HIS A 369 10.63 9.43 -30.40
C HIS A 369 9.31 9.73 -29.71
N GLN A 370 9.20 9.36 -28.44
CA GLN A 370 8.20 9.86 -27.51
C GLN A 370 8.93 10.47 -26.31
N VAL A 371 9.16 11.78 -26.39
CA VAL A 371 9.85 12.54 -25.36
C VAL A 371 8.86 13.03 -24.32
N LEU A 372 9.23 12.92 -23.06
CA LEU A 372 8.55 13.51 -21.91
C LEU A 372 9.53 14.36 -21.14
N ALA A 373 9.17 15.60 -20.86
CA ALA A 373 9.89 16.46 -19.92
C ALA A 373 8.92 16.99 -18.87
N GLY A 374 9.37 17.11 -17.64
CA GLY A 374 8.49 17.56 -16.57
C GLY A 374 9.21 18.18 -15.39
N PHE A 375 8.44 18.94 -14.63
CA PHE A 375 8.81 19.54 -13.36
C PHE A 375 7.76 19.20 -12.32
N ASP A 376 8.18 18.65 -11.19
CA ASP A 376 7.31 18.45 -10.05
C ASP A 376 7.78 19.21 -8.81
N TYR A 377 6.82 19.52 -7.96
CA TYR A 377 7.02 20.18 -6.68
C TYR A 377 6.14 19.53 -5.62
N GLN A 378 6.74 19.21 -4.48
CA GLN A 378 6.01 18.75 -3.30
C GLN A 378 6.42 19.58 -2.09
N LYS A 379 5.43 20.08 -1.35
CA LYS A 379 5.62 20.77 -0.08
C LYS A 379 4.74 20.11 0.98
N ILE A 380 5.34 19.77 2.11
CA ILE A 380 4.66 19.18 3.26
C ILE A 380 5.00 20.04 4.46
N THR A 381 3.98 20.55 5.14
CA THR A 381 4.14 21.34 6.37
C THR A 381 3.22 20.81 7.45
N GLY A 382 3.68 20.79 8.69
CA GLY A 382 2.76 20.38 9.75
C GLY A 382 3.43 20.17 11.10
N GLU A 383 2.56 19.93 12.06
CA GLU A 383 2.88 19.72 13.46
C GLU A 383 2.79 18.24 13.81
N ASN A 384 3.74 17.80 14.62
CA ASN A 384 3.75 16.46 15.20
C ASN A 384 4.03 16.58 16.70
N PHE A 385 3.04 16.26 17.49
CA PHE A 385 3.19 16.09 18.93
C PHE A 385 3.05 14.60 19.24
N GLN A 386 4.09 13.98 19.79
CA GLN A 386 4.08 12.56 20.14
C GLN A 386 4.73 12.31 21.49
N GLN A 387 4.26 11.26 22.16
CA GLN A 387 4.83 10.80 23.40
C GLN A 387 4.61 9.31 23.59
N PHE A 388 5.66 8.62 24.02
CA PHE A 388 5.61 7.19 24.33
C PHE A 388 6.35 6.91 25.63
N ASN A 389 5.72 6.14 26.51
CA ASN A 389 6.24 5.70 27.81
C ASN A 389 6.29 4.17 27.86
N THR A 390 6.99 3.63 28.85
CA THR A 390 7.10 2.19 29.04
C THR A 390 6.95 1.82 30.50
N GLY A 391 6.12 0.83 30.78
CA GLY A 391 5.98 0.19 32.08
C GLY A 391 5.16 0.97 33.11
N GLN A 392 5.11 0.41 34.29
CA GLN A 392 4.43 0.99 35.43
C GLN A 392 5.29 2.06 36.07
N THR A 393 4.66 3.17 36.50
CA THR A 393 5.27 4.27 37.20
C THR A 393 4.46 4.59 38.45
N SER A 394 5.04 5.36 39.38
CA SER A 394 4.33 5.87 40.57
C SER A 394 3.26 6.93 40.24
N ASN A 395 3.36 7.56 39.07
CA ASN A 395 2.35 8.51 38.60
C ASN A 395 1.24 7.74 37.82
N PRO A 396 0.00 7.67 38.32
CA PRO A 396 -1.08 6.95 37.66
C PRO A 396 -1.43 7.48 36.27
N LEU A 397 -1.16 8.78 35.99
CA LEU A 397 -1.42 9.39 34.68
C LEU A 397 -0.42 8.96 33.61
N THR A 398 0.71 8.35 33.98
CA THR A 398 1.75 7.87 33.08
C THR A 398 1.99 6.37 33.18
N SER A 399 1.42 5.73 34.21
CA SER A 399 1.59 4.33 34.49
C SER A 399 0.83 3.48 33.48
N ILE A 400 1.53 2.51 32.90
CA ILE A 400 0.93 1.56 31.94
C ILE A 400 0.89 0.21 32.60
N PRO A 401 -0.31 -0.34 32.87
CA PRO A 401 -0.44 -1.62 33.55
C PRO A 401 0.10 -2.77 32.72
N ASN A 402 0.73 -3.74 33.37
CA ASN A 402 1.09 -5.01 32.73
C ASN A 402 -0.16 -5.76 32.27
N LEU A 403 0.00 -6.72 31.35
CA LEU A 403 -1.07 -7.54 30.84
C LEU A 403 -0.72 -9.02 30.95
N SER A 404 -1.64 -9.82 31.49
CA SER A 404 -1.56 -11.28 31.40
C SER A 404 -1.91 -11.73 29.98
N LEU A 405 -1.06 -12.57 29.38
CA LEU A 405 -1.24 -13.07 28.01
C LEU A 405 -2.28 -14.19 27.90
N PHE A 406 -2.55 -14.91 29.00
CA PHE A 406 -3.43 -16.08 29.04
C PHE A 406 -4.75 -15.83 29.78
N ALA A 407 -4.84 -14.72 30.51
CA ALA A 407 -6.04 -14.24 31.19
C ALA A 407 -6.07 -12.70 31.13
N PRO A 408 -6.20 -12.09 29.92
CA PRO A 408 -6.14 -10.65 29.77
C PRO A 408 -7.34 -9.98 30.47
N THR A 409 -7.05 -8.90 31.20
CA THR A 409 -8.05 -8.00 31.77
C THR A 409 -7.79 -6.60 31.24
N TYR A 410 -8.84 -5.97 30.70
CA TYR A 410 -8.78 -4.64 30.10
C TYR A 410 -9.50 -3.60 30.97
N GLY A 411 -9.25 -2.30 30.70
CA GLY A 411 -9.98 -1.20 31.32
C GLY A 411 -9.58 -0.87 32.77
N GLY A 412 -8.43 -1.30 33.25
CA GLY A 412 -7.88 -0.89 34.55
C GLY A 412 -7.48 0.60 34.56
N THR A 413 -6.60 1.00 35.49
CA THR A 413 -6.03 2.36 35.50
C THR A 413 -5.17 2.55 34.26
N LEU A 414 -5.69 3.26 33.26
CA LEU A 414 -5.03 3.56 31.99
C LEU A 414 -4.32 4.91 32.05
N PRO A 415 -3.23 5.10 31.29
CA PRO A 415 -2.57 6.40 31.20
C PRO A 415 -3.51 7.46 30.62
N SER A 416 -3.18 8.73 30.82
CA SER A 416 -3.96 9.84 30.28
C SER A 416 -4.02 9.80 28.75
N MET A 417 -5.21 10.11 28.20
CA MET A 417 -5.37 10.38 26.76
C MET A 417 -4.74 11.71 26.34
N ASP A 418 -4.51 12.62 27.30
CA ASP A 418 -3.82 13.88 27.06
C ASP A 418 -2.31 13.65 27.08
N LEU A 419 -1.69 13.74 25.91
CA LEU A 419 -0.26 13.51 25.76
C LEU A 419 0.60 14.56 26.49
N THR A 420 0.07 15.74 26.78
CA THR A 420 0.82 16.81 27.47
C THR A 420 1.08 16.49 28.96
N VAL A 421 0.30 15.60 29.55
CA VAL A 421 0.39 15.19 30.95
C VAL A 421 1.51 14.18 31.20
N LEU A 422 1.99 13.50 30.18
CA LEU A 422 2.68 12.23 30.34
C LEU A 422 4.12 12.33 30.83
N SER A 423 5.04 12.93 30.17
CA SER A 423 6.42 12.92 30.64
C SER A 423 7.31 13.99 30.00
N SER A 424 8.54 14.10 30.48
CA SER A 424 9.55 14.97 29.87
C SER A 424 10.07 14.43 28.52
N ALA A 425 9.74 13.19 28.15
CA ALA A 425 10.22 12.51 26.92
C ALA A 425 9.27 12.67 25.71
N TYR A 426 8.63 13.84 25.56
CA TYR A 426 7.80 14.11 24.40
C TYR A 426 8.59 14.71 23.23
N VAL A 427 8.07 14.53 22.04
CA VAL A 427 8.51 15.20 20.81
C VAL A 427 7.43 16.21 20.42
N ASN A 428 7.81 17.47 20.20
CA ASN A 428 6.94 18.52 19.70
C ASN A 428 7.68 19.25 18.60
N THR A 429 7.28 18.97 17.35
CA THR A 429 7.98 19.50 16.18
C THR A 429 7.01 20.12 15.19
N TYR A 430 7.46 21.19 14.53
CA TYR A 430 6.92 21.66 13.28
C TYR A 430 7.92 21.35 12.18
N SER A 431 7.47 20.76 11.10
CA SER A 431 8.35 20.44 9.97
C SER A 431 7.84 21.03 8.67
N ARG A 432 8.78 21.49 7.85
CA ARG A 432 8.58 21.87 6.45
C ARG A 432 9.52 21.04 5.60
N ARG A 433 8.96 20.30 4.65
CA ARG A 433 9.70 19.50 3.66
C ARG A 433 9.34 19.99 2.28
N GLU A 434 10.34 20.29 1.47
CA GLU A 434 10.18 20.69 0.08
C GLU A 434 11.02 19.80 -0.82
N GLN A 435 10.44 19.36 -1.93
CA GLN A 435 11.13 18.66 -2.99
C GLN A 435 10.77 19.30 -4.32
N LYS A 436 11.77 19.56 -5.14
CA LYS A 436 11.66 20.03 -6.52
C LYS A 436 12.36 19.03 -7.40
N GLY A 437 11.76 18.62 -8.49
CA GLY A 437 12.33 17.67 -9.42
C GLY A 437 12.21 18.11 -10.85
N LEU A 438 13.29 18.03 -11.60
CA LEU A 438 13.30 18.22 -13.05
C LEU A 438 13.67 16.90 -13.71
N TYR A 439 12.83 16.42 -14.65
CA TYR A 439 13.04 15.12 -15.27
C TYR A 439 12.77 15.16 -16.78
N ALA A 440 13.46 14.28 -17.49
CA ALA A 440 13.24 14.04 -18.90
C ALA A 440 13.38 12.55 -19.22
N GLN A 441 12.64 12.13 -20.23
CA GLN A 441 12.64 10.74 -20.73
C GLN A 441 12.47 10.77 -22.24
N ASP A 442 13.20 9.93 -22.95
CA ASP A 442 12.95 9.60 -24.34
C ASP A 442 12.69 8.10 -24.50
N GLN A 443 11.57 7.77 -25.13
CA GLN A 443 11.23 6.42 -25.57
C GLN A 443 11.40 6.37 -27.09
N MET A 444 12.39 5.60 -27.53
CA MET A 444 12.79 5.49 -28.92
C MET A 444 12.38 4.13 -29.49
N THR A 445 11.70 4.13 -30.62
CA THR A 445 11.36 2.90 -31.36
C THR A 445 12.10 2.85 -32.69
N ILE A 446 12.87 1.78 -32.92
CA ILE A 446 13.66 1.54 -34.12
C ILE A 446 13.29 0.15 -34.65
N GLY A 447 12.35 0.06 -35.55
CA GLY A 447 11.80 -1.22 -36.00
C GLY A 447 11.22 -2.02 -34.83
N ARG A 448 11.84 -3.15 -34.48
CA ARG A 448 11.46 -4.01 -33.35
C ARG A 448 12.16 -3.69 -32.03
N LEU A 449 13.10 -2.75 -32.03
CA LEU A 449 13.85 -2.33 -30.84
C LEU A 449 13.19 -1.11 -30.21
N GLN A 450 12.93 -1.20 -28.92
CA GLN A 450 12.47 -0.09 -28.10
C GLN A 450 13.54 0.22 -27.07
N LEU A 451 13.93 1.48 -26.96
CA LEU A 451 14.89 1.98 -25.98
C LEU A 451 14.20 3.03 -25.10
N ILE A 452 14.58 3.08 -23.86
CA ILE A 452 14.18 4.13 -22.93
C ILE A 452 15.41 4.69 -22.24
N ALA A 453 15.53 6.01 -22.23
CA ALA A 453 16.53 6.73 -21.48
C ALA A 453 15.84 7.84 -20.67
N SER A 454 16.10 7.89 -19.38
CA SER A 454 15.49 8.88 -18.50
C SER A 454 16.51 9.40 -17.49
N GLY A 455 16.41 10.67 -17.16
CA GLY A 455 17.23 11.32 -16.15
C GLY A 455 16.40 12.28 -15.31
N ARG A 456 16.76 12.42 -14.04
CA ARG A 456 16.11 13.33 -13.11
C ARG A 456 17.11 13.91 -12.13
N TYR A 457 16.92 15.19 -11.80
CA TYR A 457 17.62 15.86 -10.72
C TYR A 457 16.62 16.40 -9.70
N ASP A 458 16.89 16.08 -8.42
CA ASP A 458 16.06 16.48 -7.28
C ASP A 458 16.82 17.40 -6.34
N TRP A 459 16.11 18.43 -5.87
CA TRP A 459 16.49 19.26 -4.72
C TRP A 459 15.53 18.94 -3.57
N TYR A 460 16.07 18.59 -2.43
CA TYR A 460 15.30 18.28 -1.23
C TYR A 460 15.78 19.13 -0.07
N GLU A 461 14.83 19.78 0.61
CA GLU A 461 15.05 20.55 1.84
C GLU A 461 14.04 20.09 2.90
N GLN A 462 14.51 19.90 4.12
CA GLN A 462 13.66 19.70 5.29
C GLN A 462 14.13 20.56 6.45
N VAL A 463 13.27 21.44 6.92
CA VAL A 463 13.46 22.21 8.16
C VAL A 463 12.60 21.60 9.24
N THR A 464 13.19 21.34 10.40
CA THR A 464 12.49 20.80 11.57
C THR A 464 12.75 21.69 12.78
N ASP A 465 11.70 22.35 13.24
CA ASP A 465 11.70 23.15 14.44
C ASP A 465 11.26 22.29 15.63
N ASN A 466 12.16 22.05 16.57
CA ASN A 466 11.86 21.37 17.82
C ASN A 466 11.36 22.39 18.85
N LYS A 467 10.04 22.47 19.02
CA LYS A 467 9.37 23.41 19.94
C LYS A 467 9.67 23.12 21.40
N LYS A 468 10.09 21.89 21.76
CA LYS A 468 10.46 21.52 23.12
C LYS A 468 11.76 22.18 23.55
N ASN A 469 12.77 22.17 22.70
CA ASN A 469 14.12 22.63 22.99
C ASN A 469 14.39 24.00 22.35
N ASN A 470 13.44 24.55 21.60
CA ASN A 470 13.56 25.77 20.80
C ASN A 470 14.78 25.76 19.87
N THR A 471 14.98 24.63 19.18
CA THR A 471 16.06 24.42 18.21
C THR A 471 15.49 24.15 16.83
N SER A 472 16.22 24.56 15.80
CA SER A 472 15.90 24.26 14.40
C SER A 472 17.04 23.49 13.76
N SER A 473 16.69 22.55 12.89
CA SER A 473 17.63 21.79 12.08
C SER A 473 17.20 21.81 10.61
N THR A 474 18.18 21.92 9.71
CA THR A 474 17.95 21.90 8.27
C THR A 474 18.71 20.73 7.64
N LEU A 475 18.03 19.98 6.78
CA LEU A 475 18.59 18.96 5.94
C LEU A 475 18.42 19.40 4.49
N GLU A 476 19.53 19.58 3.78
CA GLU A 476 19.55 19.84 2.34
C GLU A 476 20.29 18.73 1.64
N GLN A 477 19.65 18.13 0.64
CA GLN A 477 20.24 17.04 -0.14
C GLN A 477 19.78 17.10 -1.59
N ASN A 478 20.68 16.81 -2.51
CA ASN A 478 20.39 16.72 -3.92
C ASN A 478 20.71 15.33 -4.43
N ALA A 479 20.01 14.90 -5.46
CA ALA A 479 20.25 13.60 -6.07
C ALA A 479 20.00 13.65 -7.58
N PHE A 480 20.89 13.01 -8.33
CA PHE A 480 20.64 12.62 -9.71
C PHE A 480 20.29 11.15 -9.77
N THR A 481 19.24 10.80 -10.51
CA THR A 481 18.84 9.42 -10.76
C THR A 481 18.60 9.22 -12.24
N MET A 482 18.92 8.00 -12.74
CA MET A 482 18.72 7.63 -14.13
C MET A 482 18.03 6.28 -14.30
N ARG A 483 17.47 6.08 -15.48
CA ARG A 483 16.93 4.81 -15.95
C ARG A 483 17.31 4.63 -17.41
N LEU A 484 17.80 3.43 -17.73
CA LEU A 484 18.07 2.98 -19.08
C LEU A 484 17.39 1.64 -19.30
N GLY A 485 16.79 1.43 -20.46
CA GLY A 485 16.16 0.17 -20.77
C GLY A 485 16.14 -0.11 -22.27
N GLY A 486 16.14 -1.38 -22.62
CA GLY A 486 15.97 -1.85 -23.99
C GLY A 486 15.02 -3.03 -24.00
N LEU A 487 14.14 -3.05 -25.00
CA LEU A 487 13.20 -4.13 -25.24
C LEU A 487 13.24 -4.48 -26.74
N TYR A 488 13.29 -5.76 -27.02
CA TYR A 488 13.27 -6.27 -28.39
C TYR A 488 12.03 -7.16 -28.60
N ASP A 489 11.19 -6.76 -29.55
CA ASP A 489 10.01 -7.53 -30.00
C ASP A 489 10.47 -8.75 -30.83
N LEU A 490 10.29 -9.94 -30.28
CA LEU A 490 10.61 -11.23 -30.90
C LEU A 490 9.53 -11.69 -31.88
N GLY A 491 8.37 -11.03 -31.89
CA GLY A 491 7.19 -11.41 -32.68
C GLY A 491 6.24 -12.33 -31.93
N ALA A 492 5.06 -12.58 -32.51
CA ALA A 492 3.99 -13.41 -31.94
C ALA A 492 3.64 -13.04 -30.46
N GLY A 493 3.68 -11.76 -30.11
CA GLY A 493 3.39 -11.27 -28.77
C GLY A 493 4.48 -11.53 -27.73
N LEU A 494 5.68 -11.96 -28.14
CA LEU A 494 6.83 -12.21 -27.26
C LEU A 494 7.83 -11.06 -27.36
N ALA A 495 8.29 -10.54 -26.22
CA ALA A 495 9.34 -9.53 -26.13
C ALA A 495 10.36 -9.88 -25.04
N SER A 496 11.63 -9.53 -25.28
CA SER A 496 12.71 -9.62 -24.26
C SER A 496 13.15 -8.23 -23.86
N TYR A 497 13.58 -8.06 -22.61
CA TYR A 497 14.04 -6.75 -22.14
C TYR A 497 15.18 -6.83 -21.11
N VAL A 498 15.90 -5.71 -20.99
CA VAL A 498 16.84 -5.43 -19.94
C VAL A 498 16.67 -3.97 -19.51
N SER A 499 16.81 -3.69 -18.20
CA SER A 499 16.74 -2.35 -17.66
C SER A 499 17.66 -2.14 -16.46
N TYR A 500 18.15 -0.91 -16.34
CA TYR A 500 18.84 -0.38 -15.17
C TYR A 500 18.05 0.80 -14.63
N SER A 501 17.88 0.90 -13.30
CA SER A 501 17.15 1.98 -12.66
C SER A 501 17.72 2.31 -11.29
N GLU A 502 17.56 3.57 -10.88
CA GLU A 502 18.06 4.12 -9.63
C GLU A 502 16.95 4.76 -8.79
N SER A 503 17.18 4.82 -7.46
CA SER A 503 16.38 5.57 -6.50
C SER A 503 17.23 6.20 -5.43
N PHE A 504 16.67 7.21 -4.76
CA PHE A 504 17.28 7.83 -3.58
C PHE A 504 16.22 8.09 -2.51
N GLU A 505 16.68 8.08 -1.26
CA GLU A 505 15.91 8.44 -0.07
C GLU A 505 16.72 9.47 0.72
N PRO A 506 16.20 10.68 1.01
CA PRO A 506 16.87 11.62 1.89
C PRO A 506 17.13 11.01 3.26
N GLN A 507 18.29 11.25 3.82
CA GLN A 507 18.72 10.67 5.09
C GLN A 507 19.21 11.76 6.04
N ALA A 508 18.46 11.98 7.13
CA ALA A 508 18.88 12.85 8.22
C ALA A 508 19.89 12.16 9.14
N GLY A 509 20.69 12.96 9.82
CA GLY A 509 21.68 12.53 10.79
C GLY A 509 23.10 12.90 10.39
N THR A 510 24.02 12.68 11.33
CA THR A 510 25.45 12.95 11.16
C THR A 510 26.27 11.79 11.75
N THR A 511 27.51 11.66 11.32
CA THR A 511 28.53 10.91 12.06
C THR A 511 28.83 11.59 13.39
N TRP A 512 29.56 10.93 14.27
CA TRP A 512 29.96 11.54 15.55
C TRP A 512 30.93 12.72 15.37
N GLN A 513 31.61 12.80 14.23
CA GLN A 513 32.45 13.95 13.83
C GLN A 513 31.63 15.15 13.34
N GLY A 514 30.32 14.98 13.13
CA GLY A 514 29.43 16.04 12.62
C GLY A 514 29.28 16.06 11.10
N GLU A 515 29.83 15.08 10.37
CA GLU A 515 29.63 14.96 8.92
C GLU A 515 28.20 14.52 8.63
N ALA A 516 27.47 15.29 7.82
CA ALA A 516 26.11 14.99 7.44
C ALA A 516 26.03 13.72 6.59
N PHE A 517 25.02 12.89 6.84
CA PHE A 517 24.71 11.74 5.98
C PHE A 517 24.33 12.19 4.58
N VAL A 518 24.68 11.39 3.59
CA VAL A 518 24.23 11.56 2.20
C VAL A 518 22.96 10.73 1.95
N PRO A 519 22.21 10.95 0.86
CA PRO A 519 21.03 10.12 0.57
C PRO A 519 21.36 8.63 0.51
N VAL A 520 20.47 7.81 1.07
CA VAL A 520 20.44 6.38 0.82
C VAL A 520 20.10 6.15 -0.64
N THR A 521 20.81 5.26 -1.33
CA THR A 521 20.62 5.01 -2.75
C THR A 521 20.15 3.59 -3.01
N GLY A 522 19.31 3.43 -4.03
CA GLY A 522 18.92 2.15 -4.58
C GLY A 522 19.33 2.03 -6.04
N ARG A 523 19.74 0.83 -6.47
CA ARG A 523 20.01 0.52 -7.87
C ARG A 523 19.54 -0.88 -8.21
N GLN A 524 19.05 -1.08 -9.42
CA GLN A 524 18.58 -2.36 -9.90
C GLN A 524 19.03 -2.61 -11.33
N LEU A 525 19.46 -3.84 -11.59
CA LEU A 525 19.57 -4.43 -12.91
C LEU A 525 18.49 -5.51 -13.03
N GLU A 526 17.67 -5.46 -14.08
CA GLU A 526 16.59 -6.39 -14.34
C GLU A 526 16.63 -6.83 -15.80
N GLY A 527 16.37 -8.12 -16.05
CA GLY A 527 16.13 -8.65 -17.38
C GLY A 527 14.98 -9.63 -17.38
N GLY A 528 14.26 -9.72 -18.50
CA GLY A 528 13.07 -10.56 -18.52
C GLY A 528 12.48 -10.80 -19.90
N LEU A 529 11.39 -11.55 -19.87
CA LEU A 529 10.55 -11.86 -21.02
C LEU A 529 9.11 -11.42 -20.73
N LYS A 530 8.43 -10.89 -21.72
CA LYS A 530 7.00 -10.59 -21.70
C LYS A 530 6.31 -11.31 -22.83
N TYR A 531 5.15 -11.89 -22.53
CA TYR A 531 4.36 -12.61 -23.53
C TYR A 531 2.88 -12.24 -23.41
N GLN A 532 2.33 -11.70 -24.47
CA GLN A 532 0.91 -11.39 -24.63
C GLN A 532 0.36 -12.18 -25.79
N PRO A 533 -0.36 -13.30 -25.55
CA PRO A 533 -0.98 -14.08 -26.62
C PRO A 533 -1.95 -13.23 -27.44
N GLU A 534 -1.93 -13.37 -28.75
CA GLU A 534 -2.87 -12.69 -29.65
C GLU A 534 -4.32 -13.03 -29.29
N GLY A 535 -5.21 -12.06 -29.40
CA GLY A 535 -6.64 -12.22 -29.11
C GLY A 535 -6.99 -12.37 -27.63
N THR A 536 -6.04 -12.20 -26.70
CA THR A 536 -6.27 -12.23 -25.26
C THR A 536 -5.88 -10.92 -24.57
N SER A 537 -6.43 -10.66 -23.38
CA SER A 537 -5.96 -9.57 -22.51
C SER A 537 -4.85 -10.02 -21.55
N ALA A 538 -4.47 -11.29 -21.57
CA ALA A 538 -3.51 -11.86 -20.65
C ALA A 538 -2.08 -11.39 -20.99
N LEU A 539 -1.35 -10.95 -19.98
CA LEU A 539 0.08 -10.64 -20.05
C LEU A 539 0.84 -11.53 -19.07
N PHE A 540 1.88 -12.19 -19.57
CA PHE A 540 2.83 -12.99 -18.79
C PHE A 540 4.17 -12.28 -18.75
N THR A 541 4.77 -12.18 -17.58
CA THR A 541 6.09 -11.56 -17.38
C THR A 541 6.97 -12.50 -16.56
N LEU A 542 8.15 -12.81 -17.07
CA LEU A 542 9.24 -13.45 -16.35
C LEU A 542 10.34 -12.41 -16.16
N ALA A 543 10.75 -12.17 -14.92
CA ALA A 543 11.80 -11.22 -14.59
C ALA A 543 12.85 -11.83 -13.66
N ALA A 544 14.13 -11.53 -13.90
CA ALA A 544 15.21 -11.79 -12.97
C ALA A 544 15.90 -10.46 -12.64
N TYR A 545 16.23 -10.24 -11.37
CA TYR A 545 16.76 -8.95 -10.93
C TYR A 545 17.82 -9.07 -9.85
N GLN A 546 18.69 -8.06 -9.78
CA GLN A 546 19.53 -7.73 -8.64
C GLN A 546 19.26 -6.29 -8.23
N LEU A 547 18.87 -6.11 -6.98
CA LEU A 547 18.54 -4.84 -6.36
C LEU A 547 19.45 -4.61 -5.16
N GLU A 548 19.98 -3.40 -5.01
CA GLU A 548 20.84 -3.02 -3.90
C GLU A 548 20.34 -1.74 -3.25
N ARG A 549 20.27 -1.71 -1.92
CA ARG A 549 20.07 -0.51 -1.11
C ARG A 549 21.35 -0.23 -0.36
N ARG A 550 21.92 0.94 -0.56
CA ARG A 550 23.28 1.29 -0.13
C ARG A 550 23.31 2.57 0.69
N LYS A 551 24.38 2.78 1.45
CA LYS A 551 24.58 3.95 2.31
C LYS A 551 23.50 4.03 3.40
N VAL A 552 23.09 2.88 3.93
CA VAL A 552 22.15 2.82 5.05
C VAL A 552 22.90 3.11 6.34
N PRO A 553 22.43 4.01 7.22
CA PRO A 553 23.04 4.21 8.53
C PRO A 553 22.97 2.93 9.36
N VAL A 554 24.11 2.55 9.96
CA VAL A 554 24.22 1.43 10.90
C VAL A 554 25.00 1.89 12.13
N ALA A 555 24.87 1.17 13.23
CA ALA A 555 25.65 1.47 14.44
C ALA A 555 27.15 1.48 14.12
N ASP A 556 27.86 2.48 14.66
CA ASP A 556 29.30 2.58 14.52
C ASP A 556 29.97 1.44 15.31
N PRO A 557 30.80 0.61 14.69
CA PRO A 557 31.49 -0.49 15.36
C PRO A 557 32.43 -0.01 16.49
N GLN A 558 32.84 1.25 16.48
CA GLN A 558 33.68 1.87 17.51
C GLN A 558 32.83 2.64 18.57
N GLY A 559 31.49 2.66 18.42
CA GLY A 559 30.60 3.33 19.38
C GLY A 559 30.80 2.83 20.81
N GLY A 560 30.93 3.76 21.75
CA GLY A 560 31.25 3.48 23.17
C GLY A 560 32.74 3.28 23.47
N THR A 561 33.63 3.41 22.49
CA THR A 561 35.08 3.33 22.66
C THR A 561 35.79 4.61 22.21
N ASN A 562 36.97 4.89 22.70
CA ASN A 562 37.83 6.02 22.27
C ASN A 562 37.10 7.39 22.24
N GLY A 563 36.14 7.60 23.14
CA GLY A 563 35.36 8.85 23.20
C GLY A 563 34.23 8.96 22.19
N ILE A 564 34.01 7.93 21.36
CA ILE A 564 32.90 7.86 20.40
C ILE A 564 31.61 7.51 21.17
N PRO A 565 30.51 8.31 21.06
CA PRO A 565 29.23 7.99 21.70
C PRO A 565 28.72 6.60 21.32
N ALA A 566 28.15 5.86 22.28
CA ALA A 566 27.67 4.48 22.07
C ALA A 566 26.54 4.37 21.04
N ASN A 567 25.82 5.45 20.78
CA ASN A 567 24.74 5.52 19.79
C ASN A 567 25.18 6.12 18.45
N SER A 568 26.49 6.27 18.23
CA SER A 568 27.03 6.75 16.95
C SER A 568 26.64 5.87 15.79
N GLN A 569 26.49 6.48 14.63
CA GLN A 569 26.18 5.80 13.38
C GLN A 569 27.18 6.17 12.30
N ILE A 570 27.38 5.23 11.38
CA ILE A 570 28.12 5.39 10.13
C ILE A 570 27.28 4.91 8.95
N GLN A 571 27.56 5.44 7.78
CA GLN A 571 26.70 5.20 6.61
C GLN A 571 27.34 4.20 5.64
N ILE A 572 27.46 2.95 6.07
CA ILE A 572 28.07 1.85 5.30
C ILE A 572 27.08 0.73 4.97
N GLY A 573 25.88 0.74 5.57
CA GLY A 573 24.96 -0.38 5.44
C GLY A 573 24.53 -0.65 4.00
N GLU A 574 24.47 -1.94 3.64
CA GLU A 574 24.04 -2.40 2.33
C GLU A 574 23.16 -3.64 2.45
N VAL A 575 22.07 -3.64 1.69
CA VAL A 575 21.18 -4.81 1.50
C VAL A 575 21.12 -5.12 0.01
N ARG A 576 21.43 -6.36 -0.35
CA ARG A 576 21.31 -6.88 -1.72
C ARG A 576 20.16 -7.86 -1.79
N VAL A 577 19.29 -7.68 -2.78
CA VAL A 577 18.19 -8.58 -3.08
C VAL A 577 18.35 -9.13 -4.49
N ARG A 578 18.35 -10.45 -4.63
CA ARG A 578 18.30 -11.16 -5.92
C ARG A 578 17.02 -11.94 -6.00
N GLY A 579 16.38 -11.95 -7.16
CA GLY A 579 15.12 -12.67 -7.28
C GLY A 579 14.76 -13.03 -8.70
N VAL A 580 13.77 -13.94 -8.78
CA VAL A 580 13.10 -14.32 -10.01
C VAL A 580 11.61 -14.24 -9.75
N GLU A 581 10.88 -13.63 -10.67
CA GLU A 581 9.43 -13.44 -10.62
C GLU A 581 8.81 -13.96 -11.92
N LEU A 582 7.72 -14.71 -11.78
CA LEU A 582 6.83 -15.08 -12.88
C LEU A 582 5.42 -14.58 -12.52
N GLU A 583 4.83 -13.80 -13.39
CA GLU A 583 3.46 -13.30 -13.23
C GLU A 583 2.67 -13.45 -14.51
N GLY A 584 1.43 -13.93 -14.41
CA GLY A 584 0.47 -13.98 -15.50
C GLY A 584 -0.87 -13.42 -15.04
N ARG A 585 -1.49 -12.52 -15.84
CA ARG A 585 -2.72 -11.84 -15.44
C ARG A 585 -3.56 -11.49 -16.66
N GLY A 586 -4.86 -11.77 -16.60
CA GLY A 586 -5.84 -11.38 -17.60
C GLY A 586 -6.81 -12.48 -17.99
N GLU A 587 -7.64 -12.20 -18.98
CA GLU A 587 -8.58 -13.15 -19.57
C GLU A 587 -7.83 -14.01 -20.60
N VAL A 588 -7.62 -15.29 -20.28
CA VAL A 588 -6.89 -16.25 -21.14
C VAL A 588 -7.79 -16.91 -22.17
N SER A 589 -9.08 -16.97 -21.89
CA SER A 589 -10.14 -17.32 -22.85
C SER A 589 -11.44 -16.67 -22.38
N ARG A 590 -12.41 -16.55 -23.28
CA ARG A 590 -13.69 -15.88 -22.99
C ARG A 590 -14.32 -16.40 -21.69
N GLY A 591 -14.52 -15.52 -20.72
CA GLY A 591 -15.07 -15.83 -19.39
C GLY A 591 -14.07 -16.43 -18.39
N LEU A 592 -12.86 -16.84 -18.81
CA LEU A 592 -11.83 -17.40 -17.92
C LEU A 592 -10.74 -16.38 -17.60
N ASN A 593 -10.78 -15.83 -16.40
CA ASN A 593 -9.74 -14.94 -15.91
C ASN A 593 -8.77 -15.69 -15.01
N VAL A 594 -7.49 -15.49 -15.22
CA VAL A 594 -6.40 -16.11 -14.46
C VAL A 594 -5.46 -15.03 -13.96
N VAL A 595 -5.13 -15.11 -12.65
CA VAL A 595 -4.04 -14.41 -12.02
C VAL A 595 -3.13 -15.47 -11.44
N ALA A 596 -1.85 -15.45 -11.80
CA ALA A 596 -0.86 -16.37 -11.27
C ALA A 596 0.44 -15.60 -11.00
N ALA A 597 1.04 -15.82 -9.85
CA ALA A 597 2.28 -15.18 -9.43
C ALA A 597 3.17 -16.17 -8.70
N PHE A 598 4.47 -16.12 -9.00
CA PHE A 598 5.50 -16.86 -8.31
C PHE A 598 6.69 -15.94 -8.09
N SER A 599 7.35 -16.03 -6.94
CA SER A 599 8.55 -15.27 -6.63
C SER A 599 9.53 -16.06 -5.79
N TYR A 600 10.80 -15.90 -6.14
CA TYR A 600 11.95 -16.22 -5.32
C TYR A 600 12.67 -14.93 -4.96
N THR A 601 12.94 -14.70 -3.66
CA THR A 601 13.56 -13.47 -3.15
C THR A 601 14.65 -13.81 -2.15
N ASP A 602 15.90 -13.51 -2.50
CA ASP A 602 17.05 -13.68 -1.61
C ASP A 602 17.59 -12.32 -1.16
N ALA A 603 17.09 -11.85 -0.02
CA ALA A 603 17.44 -10.55 0.56
C ALA A 603 18.50 -10.72 1.66
N ILE A 604 19.72 -10.28 1.40
CA ILE A 604 20.89 -10.43 2.28
C ILE A 604 21.43 -9.07 2.66
N ILE A 605 21.69 -8.88 3.94
CA ILE A 605 22.43 -7.72 4.47
C ILE A 605 23.91 -7.98 4.18
N THR A 606 24.46 -7.32 3.16
CA THR A 606 25.86 -7.50 2.75
C THR A 606 26.82 -6.68 3.60
N GLN A 607 26.32 -5.54 4.13
CA GLN A 607 27.00 -4.74 5.15
C GLN A 607 25.97 -4.32 6.19
N GLY A 608 26.17 -4.70 7.42
CA GLY A 608 25.18 -4.51 8.50
C GLY A 608 25.82 -4.05 9.81
N ALA A 609 25.01 -4.06 10.86
CA ALA A 609 25.45 -3.70 12.19
C ALA A 609 26.56 -4.67 12.68
N PRO A 610 27.57 -4.18 13.39
CA PRO A 610 28.63 -5.01 13.98
C PRO A 610 28.06 -5.92 15.09
N ALA A 611 28.85 -6.90 15.48
CA ALA A 611 28.54 -7.71 16.66
C ALA A 611 28.64 -6.85 17.94
N VAL A 612 27.73 -7.08 18.86
CA VAL A 612 27.79 -6.52 20.22
C VAL A 612 28.34 -7.59 21.16
N ALA A 613 29.39 -7.28 21.89
CA ALA A 613 30.00 -8.22 22.84
C ALA A 613 29.03 -8.60 23.97
N ALA A 614 29.13 -9.84 24.45
CA ALA A 614 28.40 -10.28 25.62
C ALA A 614 28.89 -9.56 26.90
N THR A 615 27.96 -9.33 27.82
CA THR A 615 28.23 -8.79 29.17
C THR A 615 27.64 -9.71 30.22
N ALA A 616 27.84 -9.41 31.50
CA ALA A 616 27.26 -10.21 32.57
C ALA A 616 25.72 -10.27 32.54
N THR A 617 25.07 -9.29 31.92
CA THR A 617 23.59 -9.17 31.87
C THR A 617 23.03 -9.20 30.46
N ASN A 618 23.87 -9.33 29.41
CA ASN A 618 23.45 -9.36 28.02
C ASN A 618 24.29 -10.40 27.25
N SER A 619 23.64 -11.32 26.56
CA SER A 619 24.32 -12.35 25.74
C SER A 619 25.07 -11.80 24.53
N GLY A 620 24.97 -10.49 24.28
CA GLY A 620 25.48 -9.86 23.07
C GLY A 620 24.60 -10.14 21.86
N THR A 621 24.93 -9.54 20.72
CA THR A 621 24.27 -9.80 19.44
C THR A 621 25.32 -10.05 18.36
N PRO A 622 25.15 -11.07 17.50
CA PRO A 622 26.07 -11.28 16.38
C PRO A 622 25.93 -10.16 15.35
N THR A 623 26.95 -10.00 14.49
CA THR A 623 26.82 -9.10 13.34
C THR A 623 25.61 -9.46 12.48
N THR A 624 25.01 -8.44 11.89
CA THR A 624 23.93 -8.66 10.91
C THR A 624 24.46 -8.87 9.48
N THR A 625 25.76 -8.63 9.24
CA THR A 625 26.40 -8.87 7.93
C THR A 625 26.34 -10.36 7.55
N GLY A 626 25.97 -10.63 6.31
CA GLY A 626 25.77 -11.98 5.78
C GLY A 626 24.43 -12.62 6.15
N THR A 627 23.57 -11.94 6.90
CA THR A 627 22.28 -12.49 7.33
C THR A 627 21.15 -12.07 6.41
N ARG A 628 20.07 -12.83 6.43
CA ARG A 628 18.85 -12.48 5.70
C ARG A 628 18.15 -11.29 6.34
N GLN A 629 17.49 -10.48 5.50
CA GLN A 629 16.60 -9.43 5.97
C GLN A 629 15.40 -10.04 6.71
N LEU A 630 15.10 -9.49 7.89
CA LEU A 630 14.04 -10.02 8.76
C LEU A 630 12.66 -9.77 8.14
N GLY A 631 11.74 -10.72 8.34
CA GLY A 631 10.36 -10.63 7.89
C GLY A 631 10.15 -10.75 6.37
N VAL A 632 11.19 -11.04 5.59
CA VAL A 632 11.10 -11.21 4.14
C VAL A 632 11.07 -12.70 3.78
N PRO A 633 9.93 -13.22 3.26
CA PRO A 633 9.84 -14.60 2.81
C PRO A 633 10.74 -14.86 1.60
N LYS A 634 11.34 -16.06 1.54
CA LYS A 634 12.17 -16.49 0.41
C LYS A 634 11.33 -16.88 -0.81
N TRP A 635 10.16 -17.46 -0.59
CA TRP A 635 9.29 -18.00 -1.61
C TRP A 635 7.88 -17.42 -1.47
N GLY A 636 7.26 -17.10 -2.59
CA GLY A 636 5.86 -16.74 -2.67
C GLY A 636 5.25 -17.34 -3.93
N ALA A 637 4.02 -17.84 -3.82
CA ALA A 637 3.25 -18.29 -4.98
C ALA A 637 1.76 -18.03 -4.74
N SER A 638 1.06 -17.57 -5.76
CA SER A 638 -0.38 -17.36 -5.67
C SER A 638 -1.05 -17.57 -7.02
N THR A 639 -2.30 -18.02 -6.98
CA THR A 639 -3.17 -18.06 -8.16
C THR A 639 -4.59 -17.74 -7.76
N PHE A 640 -5.30 -17.00 -8.60
CA PHE A 640 -6.74 -16.79 -8.52
C PHE A 640 -7.34 -17.01 -9.89
N ILE A 641 -8.32 -17.91 -9.96
CA ILE A 641 -9.01 -18.26 -11.20
C ILE A 641 -10.47 -17.91 -11.00
N SER A 642 -11.07 -17.20 -11.95
CA SER A 642 -12.51 -16.98 -11.98
C SER A 642 -13.08 -17.32 -13.35
N TYR A 643 -14.24 -17.97 -13.35
CA TYR A 643 -14.92 -18.45 -14.52
C TYR A 643 -16.38 -17.99 -14.55
N ASP A 644 -16.72 -17.21 -15.57
CA ASP A 644 -18.06 -16.72 -15.84
C ASP A 644 -18.71 -17.64 -16.88
N LEU A 645 -19.72 -18.41 -16.45
CA LEU A 645 -20.30 -19.47 -17.28
C LEU A 645 -21.07 -18.91 -18.48
N GLY A 646 -21.76 -17.80 -18.32
CA GLY A 646 -22.51 -17.14 -19.40
C GLY A 646 -21.59 -16.53 -20.44
N ARG A 647 -20.62 -15.74 -19.98
CA ARG A 647 -19.62 -15.11 -20.87
C ARG A 647 -18.79 -16.16 -21.64
N ALA A 648 -18.51 -17.30 -21.01
CA ALA A 648 -17.81 -18.41 -21.64
C ALA A 648 -18.66 -19.18 -22.68
N GLY A 649 -19.98 -18.93 -22.76
CA GLY A 649 -20.90 -19.67 -23.60
C GLY A 649 -21.07 -21.14 -23.19
N ARG A 650 -20.77 -21.47 -21.93
CA ARG A 650 -20.82 -22.85 -21.38
C ARG A 650 -22.12 -23.16 -20.67
N ALA A 651 -22.95 -22.15 -20.42
CA ALA A 651 -24.25 -22.32 -19.81
C ALA A 651 -25.28 -21.43 -20.49
N THR A 652 -26.53 -21.89 -20.49
CA THR A 652 -27.72 -21.17 -20.96
C THR A 652 -28.76 -21.14 -19.85
N GLY A 653 -29.79 -20.30 -19.97
CA GLY A 653 -30.80 -20.13 -18.94
C GLY A 653 -30.19 -19.63 -17.63
N PRO A 654 -30.77 -19.95 -16.47
CA PRO A 654 -30.32 -19.42 -15.17
C PRO A 654 -28.85 -19.71 -14.83
N ALA A 655 -28.28 -20.82 -15.31
CA ALA A 655 -26.88 -21.14 -15.06
C ALA A 655 -25.90 -20.16 -15.72
N ALA A 656 -26.32 -19.43 -16.75
CA ALA A 656 -25.49 -18.42 -17.40
C ALA A 656 -25.18 -17.20 -16.51
N GLY A 657 -25.95 -16.98 -15.45
CA GLY A 657 -25.68 -15.92 -14.46
C GLY A 657 -24.55 -16.26 -13.47
N LEU A 658 -24.08 -17.51 -13.46
CA LEU A 658 -23.15 -18.00 -12.42
C LEU A 658 -21.69 -17.64 -12.76
N ARG A 659 -20.99 -17.07 -11.78
CA ARG A 659 -19.55 -16.86 -11.74
C ARG A 659 -18.95 -17.61 -10.56
N LEU A 660 -17.93 -18.42 -10.81
CA LEU A 660 -17.20 -19.18 -9.81
C LEU A 660 -15.74 -18.75 -9.80
N GLY A 661 -15.14 -18.70 -8.62
CA GLY A 661 -13.72 -18.39 -8.51
C GLY A 661 -13.09 -18.98 -7.27
N GLY A 662 -11.77 -19.13 -7.31
CA GLY A 662 -10.98 -19.61 -6.20
C GLY A 662 -9.54 -19.16 -6.29
N GLY A 663 -8.91 -19.00 -5.12
CA GLY A 663 -7.53 -18.57 -5.00
C GLY A 663 -6.73 -19.45 -4.05
N LEU A 664 -5.44 -19.58 -4.35
CA LEU A 664 -4.43 -20.19 -3.47
C LEU A 664 -3.31 -19.17 -3.29
N ARG A 665 -2.85 -19.01 -2.03
CA ARG A 665 -1.71 -18.16 -1.70
C ARG A 665 -0.75 -18.92 -0.80
N TYR A 666 0.46 -19.17 -1.28
CA TYR A 666 1.57 -19.70 -0.50
C TYR A 666 2.54 -18.57 -0.16
N VAL A 667 2.85 -18.42 1.12
CA VAL A 667 3.90 -17.52 1.61
C VAL A 667 4.89 -18.36 2.39
N GLY A 668 6.15 -18.32 1.99
CA GLY A 668 7.24 -19.04 2.65
C GLY A 668 7.55 -18.48 4.04
N GLY A 669 8.27 -19.21 4.83
CA GLY A 669 8.77 -18.75 6.12
C GLY A 669 9.76 -17.60 5.99
N SER A 670 9.90 -16.84 7.06
CA SER A 670 10.83 -15.70 7.16
C SER A 670 11.62 -15.73 8.47
N ASP A 671 12.77 -15.03 8.48
CA ASP A 671 13.62 -14.97 9.66
C ASP A 671 13.17 -13.87 10.62
N GLY A 672 13.32 -14.12 11.92
CA GLY A 672 13.07 -13.18 12.99
C GLY A 672 14.14 -13.25 14.08
N THR A 673 14.11 -12.28 14.99
CA THR A 673 15.01 -12.25 16.15
C THR A 673 14.25 -11.93 17.43
N THR A 674 14.78 -12.44 18.56
CA THR A 674 14.34 -12.01 19.89
C THR A 674 15.57 -11.62 20.72
N SER A 675 15.43 -10.54 21.50
CA SER A 675 16.45 -10.04 22.42
C SER A 675 15.89 -9.64 23.76
N TYR A 676 14.67 -10.07 24.08
CA TYR A 676 13.92 -9.57 25.24
C TYR A 676 13.62 -10.61 26.32
N ALA A 677 13.99 -11.86 26.11
CA ALA A 677 13.88 -12.85 27.16
C ALA A 677 15.07 -12.73 28.10
N VAL A 678 14.80 -12.80 29.41
CA VAL A 678 15.83 -12.82 30.46
C VAL A 678 15.87 -14.25 31.00
N ILE A 679 17.08 -14.83 31.03
CA ILE A 679 17.33 -16.16 31.59
C ILE A 679 18.53 -16.01 32.54
N ASN A 680 18.35 -16.36 33.81
CA ASN A 680 19.38 -16.23 34.83
C ASN A 680 20.06 -14.85 34.85
N ASN A 681 19.26 -13.78 34.81
CA ASN A 681 19.66 -12.38 34.75
C ASN A 681 20.40 -11.97 33.46
N VAL A 682 20.44 -12.79 32.43
CA VAL A 682 21.05 -12.48 31.13
C VAL A 682 19.96 -12.22 30.11
N THR A 683 19.93 -11.02 29.51
CA THR A 683 19.10 -10.73 28.34
C THR A 683 19.65 -11.53 27.15
N THR A 684 18.85 -12.45 26.61
CA THR A 684 19.26 -13.39 25.58
C THR A 684 18.86 -12.92 24.19
N PHE A 685 19.75 -13.13 23.23
CA PHE A 685 19.50 -12.99 21.80
C PHE A 685 19.26 -14.35 21.16
N GLN A 686 18.21 -14.47 20.35
CA GLN A 686 17.91 -15.69 19.61
C GLN A 686 17.40 -15.33 18.21
N ARG A 687 17.88 -16.02 17.18
CA ARG A 687 17.28 -16.04 15.86
C ARG A 687 16.32 -17.21 15.75
N PHE A 688 15.25 -17.02 14.99
CA PHE A 688 14.27 -18.06 14.72
C PHE A 688 13.75 -17.92 13.29
N HIS A 689 13.06 -18.94 12.82
CA HIS A 689 12.41 -18.99 11.52
C HIS A 689 10.91 -19.22 11.71
N THR A 690 10.07 -18.49 10.97
CA THR A 690 8.62 -18.71 10.96
C THR A 690 8.27 -19.77 9.92
N ASP A 691 7.25 -20.56 10.17
CA ASP A 691 6.73 -21.50 9.19
C ASP A 691 6.06 -20.77 8.01
N GLY A 692 6.16 -21.34 6.81
CA GLY A 692 5.34 -20.94 5.68
C GLY A 692 3.89 -21.42 5.83
N PHE A 693 2.98 -20.80 5.06
CA PHE A 693 1.56 -21.15 5.10
C PHE A 693 0.90 -21.09 3.73
N ILE A 694 -0.24 -21.80 3.61
CA ILE A 694 -1.11 -21.75 2.44
C ILE A 694 -2.47 -21.25 2.88
N LEU A 695 -3.04 -20.32 2.12
CA LEU A 695 -4.39 -19.79 2.28
C LEU A 695 -5.21 -20.11 1.03
N VAL A 696 -6.49 -20.39 1.24
CA VAL A 696 -7.46 -20.65 0.17
C VAL A 696 -8.53 -19.58 0.21
N ASP A 697 -8.87 -19.02 -0.94
CA ASP A 697 -9.94 -18.04 -1.11
C ASP A 697 -11.01 -18.61 -2.07
N ALA A 698 -12.26 -18.16 -1.94
CA ALA A 698 -13.36 -18.60 -2.79
C ALA A 698 -14.29 -17.44 -3.16
N LEU A 699 -14.90 -17.53 -4.34
CA LEU A 699 -15.89 -16.61 -4.87
C LEU A 699 -17.06 -17.39 -5.50
N VAL A 700 -18.27 -16.99 -5.18
CA VAL A 700 -19.47 -17.33 -5.95
C VAL A 700 -20.20 -16.03 -6.25
N GLY A 701 -20.43 -15.73 -7.51
CA GLY A 701 -21.18 -14.58 -7.99
C GLY A 701 -22.35 -15.00 -8.85
N TYR A 702 -23.41 -14.18 -8.88
CA TYR A 702 -24.57 -14.46 -9.69
C TYR A 702 -25.20 -13.16 -10.24
N ASP A 703 -25.36 -13.07 -11.56
CA ASP A 703 -26.14 -12.04 -12.23
C ASP A 703 -27.64 -12.40 -12.14
N LEU A 704 -28.38 -11.67 -11.30
CA LEU A 704 -29.80 -11.94 -11.06
C LEU A 704 -30.69 -11.63 -12.28
N GLY A 705 -30.24 -10.74 -13.17
CA GLY A 705 -30.93 -10.40 -14.43
C GLY A 705 -31.03 -11.56 -15.39
N VAL A 706 -30.12 -12.53 -15.32
CA VAL A 706 -30.17 -13.77 -16.10
C VAL A 706 -31.29 -14.69 -15.62
N ALA A 707 -31.59 -14.73 -14.33
CA ALA A 707 -32.67 -15.55 -13.79
C ALA A 707 -34.04 -14.89 -13.99
N LYS A 708 -34.10 -13.55 -13.82
CA LYS A 708 -35.34 -12.76 -13.95
C LYS A 708 -35.00 -11.40 -14.56
N THR A 709 -35.65 -11.07 -15.69
CA THR A 709 -35.40 -9.81 -16.42
C THR A 709 -35.68 -8.57 -15.57
N GLU A 710 -36.63 -8.65 -14.62
CA GLU A 710 -36.95 -7.58 -13.69
C GLU A 710 -35.81 -7.25 -12.71
N LEU A 711 -34.86 -8.18 -12.58
CA LEU A 711 -33.66 -8.01 -11.76
C LEU A 711 -32.41 -7.61 -12.58
N LYS A 712 -32.61 -7.16 -13.82
CA LYS A 712 -31.50 -6.67 -14.65
C LYS A 712 -30.70 -5.59 -13.91
N GLY A 713 -29.36 -5.71 -13.91
CA GLY A 713 -28.46 -4.84 -13.20
C GLY A 713 -28.16 -5.25 -11.75
N TRP A 714 -28.90 -6.23 -11.20
CA TRP A 714 -28.60 -6.77 -9.87
C TRP A 714 -27.62 -7.94 -9.95
N GLU A 715 -26.60 -7.88 -9.11
CA GLU A 715 -25.60 -8.92 -8.90
C GLU A 715 -25.48 -9.27 -7.42
N ALA A 716 -25.46 -10.54 -7.09
CA ALA A 716 -25.16 -11.04 -5.75
C ALA A 716 -23.82 -11.78 -5.77
N ALA A 717 -22.99 -11.61 -4.74
CA ALA A 717 -21.72 -12.33 -4.62
C ALA A 717 -21.45 -12.73 -3.17
N LEU A 718 -20.75 -13.86 -3.02
CA LEU A 718 -20.21 -14.35 -1.76
C LEU A 718 -18.71 -14.55 -1.93
N ASN A 719 -17.92 -13.82 -1.17
CA ASN A 719 -16.46 -13.92 -1.13
C ASN A 719 -16.00 -14.48 0.21
N ALA A 720 -15.07 -15.43 0.19
CA ALA A 720 -14.41 -15.94 1.39
C ALA A 720 -12.90 -15.86 1.22
N ALA A 721 -12.22 -15.19 2.14
CA ALA A 721 -10.76 -15.20 2.23
C ALA A 721 -10.33 -16.05 3.43
N ASN A 722 -9.20 -16.79 3.29
CA ASN A 722 -8.78 -17.79 4.26
C ASN A 722 -9.91 -18.79 4.61
N LEU A 723 -10.50 -19.38 3.58
CA LEU A 723 -11.72 -20.22 3.65
C LEU A 723 -11.69 -21.26 4.77
N PHE A 724 -10.53 -21.88 5.02
CA PHE A 724 -10.35 -22.93 6.03
C PHE A 724 -9.94 -22.41 7.40
N ASP A 725 -9.98 -21.08 7.60
CA ASP A 725 -9.59 -20.42 8.86
C ASP A 725 -8.19 -20.83 9.35
N LYS A 726 -7.25 -20.99 8.42
CA LYS A 726 -5.87 -21.35 8.76
C LYS A 726 -5.25 -20.32 9.70
N ARG A 727 -4.94 -20.74 10.92
CA ARG A 727 -4.15 -19.94 11.85
C ARG A 727 -2.68 -19.92 11.39
N HIS A 728 -2.11 -18.74 11.23
CA HIS A 728 -0.74 -18.53 10.75
C HIS A 728 -0.14 -17.26 11.33
N ILE A 729 1.17 -17.15 11.29
CA ILE A 729 1.90 -15.91 11.58
C ILE A 729 2.23 -15.26 10.24
N SER A 730 1.77 -14.03 10.03
CA SER A 730 1.98 -13.27 8.79
C SER A 730 3.43 -12.80 8.67
N ALA A 731 3.98 -12.26 9.75
CA ALA A 731 5.39 -11.92 9.89
C ALA A 731 5.75 -11.83 11.39
N CYS A 732 7.03 -12.07 11.69
CA CYS A 732 7.57 -11.97 13.05
C CYS A 732 9.03 -11.50 13.00
N PRO A 733 9.31 -10.24 12.58
CA PRO A 733 10.68 -9.77 12.44
C PRO A 733 11.39 -9.59 13.79
N PHE A 734 10.65 -9.26 14.85
CA PHE A 734 11.19 -9.02 16.21
C PHE A 734 10.33 -9.69 17.28
N ASN A 735 10.90 -9.93 18.45
CA ASN A 735 10.23 -10.64 19.55
C ASN A 735 8.85 -10.11 19.94
N ASN A 736 8.64 -8.81 19.91
CA ASN A 736 7.36 -8.15 20.27
C ASN A 736 6.54 -7.72 19.06
N SER A 737 6.91 -8.19 17.86
CA SER A 737 6.33 -7.81 16.57
C SER A 737 5.98 -9.03 15.75
N CYS A 738 5.43 -10.07 16.37
CA CYS A 738 4.80 -11.18 15.68
C CYS A 738 3.33 -10.87 15.44
N TYR A 739 2.84 -11.12 14.26
CA TYR A 739 1.49 -10.75 13.86
C TYR A 739 0.75 -11.99 13.36
N PHE A 740 -0.38 -12.31 14.00
CA PHE A 740 -1.29 -13.31 13.47
C PHE A 740 -1.88 -12.83 12.15
N GLY A 741 -1.88 -13.70 11.15
CA GLY A 741 -2.55 -13.46 9.88
C GLY A 741 -4.06 -13.40 10.04
N SER A 742 -4.73 -12.80 9.03
CA SER A 742 -6.17 -12.61 9.05
C SER A 742 -6.92 -13.92 9.24
N ALA A 743 -7.91 -13.91 10.11
CA ALA A 743 -8.90 -14.97 10.26
C ALA A 743 -9.71 -15.12 8.96
N ARG A 744 -10.51 -16.18 8.85
CA ARG A 744 -11.48 -16.32 7.76
C ARG A 744 -12.42 -15.12 7.74
N THR A 745 -12.51 -14.47 6.58
CA THR A 745 -13.54 -13.45 6.31
C THR A 745 -14.49 -13.97 5.26
N VAL A 746 -15.80 -13.82 5.51
CA VAL A 746 -16.87 -14.15 4.57
C VAL A 746 -17.71 -12.91 4.40
N THR A 747 -17.90 -12.45 3.14
CA THR A 747 -18.66 -11.25 2.82
C THR A 747 -19.69 -11.56 1.74
N ALA A 748 -20.95 -11.27 2.02
CA ALA A 748 -22.03 -11.24 1.04
C ALA A 748 -22.18 -9.81 0.51
N THR A 749 -22.24 -9.68 -0.80
CA THR A 749 -22.38 -8.40 -1.51
C THR A 749 -23.64 -8.44 -2.36
N LEU A 750 -24.44 -7.39 -2.30
CA LEU A 750 -25.53 -7.13 -3.24
C LEU A 750 -25.25 -5.80 -3.94
N ARG A 751 -25.31 -5.80 -5.27
CA ARG A 751 -24.97 -4.66 -6.11
C ARG A 751 -26.08 -4.43 -7.13
N TYR A 752 -26.42 -3.16 -7.35
CA TYR A 752 -27.28 -2.74 -8.46
C TYR A 752 -26.55 -1.72 -9.32
N SER A 753 -26.54 -1.96 -10.63
CA SER A 753 -25.93 -1.06 -11.62
C SER A 753 -26.96 -0.74 -12.73
N TRP A 754 -27.00 0.53 -13.18
CA TRP A 754 -27.92 1.01 -14.22
C TRP A 754 -27.19 1.86 -15.25
#